data_ba85939c73a45c5b47a603b98f9e082e
#
_entry.id   ba85939c73a45c5b47a603b98f9e082e
#
_cell.length_a   1.000
_cell.length_b   1.000
_cell.length_c   1.000
_cell.angle_alpha   90.00
_cell.angle_beta   90.00
_cell.angle_gamma   90.00
#
_symmetry.space_group_name_H-M   'P 1'
#
loop_
_entity.id
_entity.type
_entity.pdbx_description
1 polymer ?
#
loop_
_entity_poly.entity_id
_entity_poly.type
_entity_poly.pdbx_seq_one_letter_code
_entity_poly.pdbx_strand_id
1 'polypeptide(L)'
;MAKVLIYSGTTEGRMLAQQLAQAGIECDVHVATEYGQIVMPQLDRVNVHVGRLDANEMCEAARNGYAAVVDATHPFATEVSANIRKSLETLDVPYIRLARKMNIVTDTAQENEGGNTDNRNSGNGHVRYFADYESCAAALESTDGNILLTTGSKELGIFCNDGKLCERLYVRVLPGQDNIALCEAAGIRGKQIIAMQGPFSTEMNTALINQFSIKYLVTKASGEHSGFAEKLEAARNCGIEAFVIGMQAEDKGLSYDEVLKRILRICNAKIKSDETVRISLIGIGVSGRTLTGEAQEALNNAGLVFGAGRMLDSASAYIGRGAACYPYYMAKDIIPVIKRYENDTAGMLTSGGDMSGSLNAAVLFSGDTGFYSGAAKLKEALEAEGYTRVTIYPGISSVSYLAAATGNAWQNAKLLSIHGMSDKRRAEALVKDAVRCNERTFVLVSGRDDVQRVSAWVSDIKAGCSGDSVMGSIRIIAGYNLGYDDEKITEPAASGDIAGQNGLYTLLILNDRPERKRLVPGICDEEFRRDMKVPMTKKEIRVAAISSLEIRSGAVVYDIGSGTGSIAVECAMLSPDIKVYAFECNEKAQKLLRENIERFGTANVYPVDGMAPEVLDTEGLEPPTNVFIGGSKGQLEAIVEKVWKLNPEAVIVISAVTLETLARITGLAEKSTDDGHNVRCEVVQMQVNQVRQAGSYHMMQGTNPVFLCVLKRV
;
A
#
# COMPACT_ATOMS: atom_id res chain seq x y z
N MET A 1 32.81 25.64 -1.72
CA MET A 1 31.66 24.99 -1.09
C MET A 1 31.89 24.96 0.41
N ALA A 2 30.85 25.10 1.23
CA ALA A 2 31.01 25.00 2.67
C ALA A 2 31.31 23.55 3.05
N LYS A 3 32.25 23.35 3.99
CA LYS A 3 32.68 22.04 4.45
C LYS A 3 32.57 21.96 5.98
N VAL A 4 32.10 20.83 6.51
CA VAL A 4 31.91 20.62 7.95
C VAL A 4 32.67 19.38 8.41
N LEU A 5 33.38 19.48 9.51
CA LEU A 5 34.06 18.35 10.13
C LEU A 5 33.20 17.77 11.25
N ILE A 6 32.96 16.47 11.23
CA ILE A 6 32.10 15.77 12.20
C ILE A 6 32.92 14.67 12.86
N TYR A 7 33.11 14.72 14.16
CA TYR A 7 33.61 13.59 14.96
C TYR A 7 32.39 12.75 15.37
N SER A 8 32.23 11.59 14.73
CA SER A 8 31.05 10.75 14.88
C SER A 8 31.32 9.46 15.63
N GLY A 9 30.41 9.11 16.50
CA GLY A 9 30.40 7.85 17.24
C GLY A 9 28.98 7.41 17.57
N THR A 10 28.00 8.14 17.04
CA THR A 10 26.56 7.95 17.36
C THR A 10 25.71 7.90 16.10
N THR A 11 24.48 7.42 16.25
CA THR A 11 23.48 7.40 15.15
C THR A 11 23.11 8.82 14.72
N GLU A 12 23.02 9.74 15.68
CA GLU A 12 22.69 11.14 15.43
C GLU A 12 23.77 11.84 14.59
N GLY A 13 25.05 11.52 14.82
CA GLY A 13 26.16 12.03 14.00
C GLY A 13 26.10 11.54 12.55
N ARG A 14 25.67 10.29 12.33
CA ARG A 14 25.44 9.74 10.98
C ARG A 14 24.27 10.43 10.26
N MET A 15 23.16 10.59 10.96
CA MET A 15 21.97 11.28 10.41
C MET A 15 22.30 12.73 10.06
N LEU A 16 23.08 13.41 10.90
CA LEU A 16 23.51 14.79 10.65
C LEU A 16 24.37 14.88 9.38
N ALA A 17 25.35 13.99 9.20
CA ALA A 17 26.20 13.97 8.00
C ALA A 17 25.36 13.73 6.74
N GLN A 18 24.38 12.83 6.80
CA GLN A 18 23.47 12.56 5.68
C GLN A 18 22.64 13.78 5.32
N GLN A 19 22.03 14.46 6.29
CA GLN A 19 21.20 15.63 6.03
C GLN A 19 22.01 16.84 5.51
N LEU A 20 23.21 17.05 6.03
CA LEU A 20 24.08 18.10 5.53
C LEU A 20 24.54 17.84 4.10
N ALA A 21 24.86 16.58 3.75
CA ALA A 21 25.18 16.20 2.37
C ALA A 21 24.01 16.46 1.41
N GLN A 22 22.78 16.17 1.81
CA GLN A 22 21.55 16.47 1.05
C GLN A 22 21.35 17.98 0.89
N ALA A 23 21.73 18.78 1.89
CA ALA A 23 21.73 20.24 1.80
C ALA A 23 22.86 20.82 0.90
N GLY A 24 23.69 19.96 0.32
CA GLY A 24 24.79 20.35 -0.56
C GLY A 24 26.08 20.74 0.18
N ILE A 25 26.17 20.44 1.48
CA ILE A 25 27.35 20.69 2.32
C ILE A 25 28.26 19.47 2.26
N GLU A 26 29.55 19.68 2.07
CA GLU A 26 30.56 18.62 2.12
C GLU A 26 30.88 18.28 3.58
N CYS A 27 30.89 17.00 3.94
CA CYS A 27 31.15 16.53 5.29
C CYS A 27 32.36 15.60 5.33
N ASP A 28 33.35 15.93 6.15
CA ASP A 28 34.39 14.98 6.55
C ASP A 28 34.01 14.39 7.90
N VAL A 29 33.86 13.07 7.97
CA VAL A 29 33.39 12.38 9.16
C VAL A 29 34.49 11.49 9.70
N HIS A 30 34.97 11.78 10.91
CA HIS A 30 35.95 10.95 11.62
C HIS A 30 35.24 9.96 12.53
N VAL A 31 35.55 8.66 12.35
CA VAL A 31 35.07 7.54 13.17
C VAL A 31 36.24 6.78 13.76
N ALA A 32 36.13 6.33 15.02
CA ALA A 32 37.21 5.71 15.74
C ALA A 32 37.53 4.26 15.33
N THR A 33 36.64 3.60 14.59
CA THR A 33 36.72 2.17 14.26
C THR A 33 36.24 1.88 12.82
N GLU A 34 36.79 0.80 12.22
CA GLU A 34 36.34 0.30 10.91
C GLU A 34 34.82 0.01 10.88
N TYR A 35 34.26 -0.45 12.00
CA TYR A 35 32.83 -0.65 12.13
C TYR A 35 32.05 0.68 11.94
N GLY A 36 32.56 1.77 12.50
CA GLY A 36 31.99 3.11 12.29
C GLY A 36 31.93 3.49 10.80
N GLN A 37 32.90 3.07 10.00
CA GLN A 37 32.93 3.28 8.56
C GLN A 37 31.87 2.42 7.82
N ILE A 38 31.74 1.14 8.18
CA ILE A 38 30.80 0.22 7.53
C ILE A 38 29.34 0.67 7.65
N VAL A 39 28.99 1.29 8.78
CA VAL A 39 27.62 1.75 9.06
C VAL A 39 27.32 3.15 8.53
N MET A 40 28.32 3.86 8.01
CA MET A 40 28.11 5.17 7.37
C MET A 40 27.52 5.00 5.97
N PRO A 41 26.51 5.82 5.57
CA PRO A 41 25.98 5.77 4.22
C PRO A 41 27.03 6.25 3.21
N GLN A 42 27.18 5.53 2.10
CA GLN A 42 28.00 5.99 0.97
C GLN A 42 27.23 7.09 0.22
N LEU A 43 27.64 8.33 0.38
CA LEU A 43 27.04 9.50 -0.24
C LEU A 43 28.13 10.37 -0.91
N ASP A 44 27.80 10.97 -2.04
CA ASP A 44 28.76 11.74 -2.88
C ASP A 44 29.45 12.92 -2.16
N ARG A 45 28.97 13.35 -1.00
CA ARG A 45 29.48 14.51 -0.27
C ARG A 45 29.91 14.18 1.17
N VAL A 46 30.06 12.90 1.49
CA VAL A 46 30.50 12.44 2.81
C VAL A 46 31.78 11.64 2.66
N ASN A 47 32.88 12.21 3.17
CA ASN A 47 34.16 11.53 3.21
C ASN A 47 34.37 10.95 4.62
N VAL A 48 34.57 9.65 4.73
CA VAL A 48 34.72 8.95 6.02
C VAL A 48 36.19 8.62 6.28
N HIS A 49 36.70 9.10 7.41
CA HIS A 49 38.07 8.83 7.89
C HIS A 49 38.02 7.93 9.12
N VAL A 50 38.83 6.88 9.12
CA VAL A 50 38.89 5.90 10.21
C VAL A 50 40.17 6.09 10.99
N GLY A 51 40.09 6.12 12.31
CA GLY A 51 41.25 6.17 13.20
C GLY A 51 40.97 7.00 14.46
N ARG A 52 41.78 6.75 15.47
CA ARG A 52 41.79 7.56 16.67
C ARG A 52 42.82 8.66 16.47
N LEU A 53 42.41 9.90 16.66
CA LEU A 53 43.26 11.10 16.55
C LEU A 53 43.57 11.62 17.95
N ASP A 54 44.81 12.10 18.16
CA ASP A 54 45.15 12.91 19.30
C ASP A 54 44.80 14.40 19.09
N ALA A 55 44.99 15.26 20.09
CA ALA A 55 44.62 16.67 20.02
C ALA A 55 45.41 17.45 18.93
N ASN A 56 46.64 17.04 18.61
CA ASN A 56 47.47 17.67 17.58
C ASN A 56 47.00 17.29 16.20
N GLU A 57 46.74 16.01 15.98
CA GLU A 57 46.18 15.47 14.73
C GLU A 57 44.80 16.05 14.45
N MET A 58 43.96 16.21 15.49
CA MET A 58 42.66 16.89 15.36
C MET A 58 42.81 18.37 14.98
N CYS A 59 43.84 19.07 15.52
CA CYS A 59 44.15 20.45 15.17
C CYS A 59 44.57 20.55 13.69
N GLU A 60 45.44 19.65 13.23
CA GLU A 60 45.83 19.62 11.82
C GLU A 60 44.66 19.33 10.88
N ALA A 61 43.83 18.39 11.24
CA ALA A 61 42.60 18.09 10.49
C ALA A 61 41.68 19.31 10.39
N ALA A 62 41.48 20.05 11.48
CA ALA A 62 40.61 21.22 11.55
C ALA A 62 41.13 22.45 10.77
N ARG A 63 42.44 22.52 10.44
CA ARG A 63 43.03 23.60 9.63
C ARG A 63 42.59 23.64 8.18
N ASN A 64 41.91 22.62 7.68
CA ASN A 64 41.48 22.49 6.28
C ASN A 64 40.28 23.38 5.88
N GLY A 65 39.99 24.46 6.61
CA GLY A 65 39.03 25.49 6.21
C GLY A 65 37.57 25.07 6.39
N TYR A 66 37.23 24.38 7.46
CA TYR A 66 35.86 24.00 7.78
C TYR A 66 35.05 25.20 8.31
N ALA A 67 33.78 25.25 7.93
CA ALA A 67 32.81 26.24 8.40
C ALA A 67 32.41 26.00 9.88
N ALA A 68 32.44 24.72 10.31
CA ALA A 68 32.18 24.33 11.69
C ALA A 68 32.79 22.96 11.99
N VAL A 69 33.06 22.69 13.27
CA VAL A 69 33.42 21.37 13.79
C VAL A 69 32.31 20.87 14.72
N VAL A 70 31.79 19.70 14.46
CA VAL A 70 30.71 19.08 15.24
C VAL A 70 31.26 17.91 16.04
N ASP A 71 31.07 17.97 17.35
CA ASP A 71 31.30 16.83 18.24
C ASP A 71 30.00 16.06 18.45
N ALA A 72 29.86 14.98 17.69
CA ALA A 72 28.76 14.01 17.76
C ALA A 72 29.26 12.66 18.35
N THR A 73 30.27 12.71 19.22
CA THR A 73 30.80 11.55 19.93
C THR A 73 29.84 11.12 21.05
N HIS A 74 30.04 9.90 21.54
CA HIS A 74 29.23 9.38 22.64
C HIS A 74 29.38 10.23 23.91
N PRO A 75 28.32 10.51 24.69
CA PRO A 75 28.42 11.32 25.94
C PRO A 75 29.52 10.89 26.90
N PHE A 76 29.84 9.60 26.94
CA PHE A 76 30.93 9.06 27.76
C PHE A 76 32.34 9.17 27.15
N ALA A 77 32.49 9.73 25.96
CA ALA A 77 33.79 9.96 25.35
C ALA A 77 34.38 11.32 25.76
N THR A 78 34.43 11.56 27.06
CA THR A 78 34.84 12.87 27.67
C THR A 78 36.24 13.28 27.26
N GLU A 79 37.19 12.35 27.17
CA GLU A 79 38.56 12.57 26.73
C GLU A 79 38.60 13.08 25.27
N VAL A 80 37.84 12.43 24.38
CA VAL A 80 37.76 12.79 22.95
C VAL A 80 37.14 14.19 22.80
N SER A 81 36.07 14.48 23.52
CA SER A 81 35.45 15.81 23.53
C SER A 81 36.37 16.90 24.06
N ALA A 82 37.19 16.59 25.09
CA ALA A 82 38.20 17.49 25.60
C ALA A 82 39.29 17.75 24.54
N ASN A 83 39.77 16.73 23.85
CA ASN A 83 40.76 16.83 22.79
C ASN A 83 40.25 17.65 21.61
N ILE A 84 38.97 17.47 21.18
CA ILE A 84 38.35 18.28 20.13
C ILE A 84 38.32 19.76 20.54
N ARG A 85 37.89 20.08 21.77
CA ARG A 85 37.87 21.47 22.24
C ARG A 85 39.29 22.09 22.27
N LYS A 86 40.27 21.35 22.80
CA LYS A 86 41.66 21.79 22.88
C LYS A 86 42.24 22.01 21.48
N SER A 87 41.92 21.16 20.50
CA SER A 87 42.41 21.30 19.14
C SER A 87 41.90 22.58 18.43
N LEU A 88 40.78 23.12 18.88
CA LEU A 88 40.15 24.31 18.29
C LEU A 88 40.48 25.63 19.03
N GLU A 89 41.17 25.59 20.18
CA GLU A 89 41.49 26.81 20.97
C GLU A 89 42.29 27.86 20.18
N THR A 90 43.08 27.45 19.19
CA THR A 90 43.91 28.33 18.35
C THR A 90 43.33 28.60 16.96
N LEU A 91 42.17 28.05 16.66
CA LEU A 91 41.51 28.13 15.36
C LEU A 91 40.19 28.91 15.48
N ASP A 92 39.93 29.81 14.52
CA ASP A 92 38.65 30.53 14.43
C ASP A 92 37.59 29.70 13.71
N VAL A 93 37.28 28.52 14.28
CA VAL A 93 36.27 27.57 13.75
C VAL A 93 35.26 27.27 14.85
N PRO A 94 33.96 27.46 14.62
CA PRO A 94 32.92 27.18 15.60
C PRO A 94 32.89 25.72 16.03
N TYR A 95 33.00 25.47 17.36
CA TYR A 95 32.76 24.20 17.98
C TYR A 95 31.27 24.03 18.31
N ILE A 96 30.66 22.92 17.93
CA ILE A 96 29.28 22.63 18.20
C ILE A 96 29.17 21.21 18.78
N ARG A 97 28.70 21.13 20.05
CA ARG A 97 28.40 19.84 20.68
C ARG A 97 26.97 19.43 20.37
N LEU A 98 26.79 18.22 19.76
CA LEU A 98 25.52 17.61 19.58
C LEU A 98 25.11 16.80 20.83
N ALA A 99 24.17 17.34 21.60
CA ALA A 99 23.63 16.68 22.78
C ALA A 99 22.64 15.61 22.41
N ARG A 100 22.65 14.51 23.15
CA ARG A 100 21.72 13.42 23.01
C ARG A 100 20.54 13.60 23.95
N LYS A 101 19.29 13.59 23.47
CA LYS A 101 18.10 13.48 24.32
C LYS A 101 18.11 12.11 24.98
N MET A 102 18.26 12.06 26.28
CA MET A 102 18.01 10.85 27.06
C MET A 102 16.54 10.86 27.48
N ASN A 103 15.77 9.89 27.02
CA ASN A 103 14.42 9.66 27.55
C ASN A 103 14.56 9.03 28.94
N ILE A 104 14.53 9.87 29.96
CA ILE A 104 14.34 9.44 31.32
C ILE A 104 12.84 9.19 31.48
N VAL A 105 12.44 7.93 31.52
CA VAL A 105 11.11 7.56 32.01
C VAL A 105 11.13 7.78 33.52
N THR A 106 10.85 9.01 33.93
CA THR A 106 10.55 9.32 35.34
C THR A 106 9.12 8.88 35.61
N ASP A 107 8.93 7.70 36.20
CA ASP A 107 7.75 7.48 37.00
C ASP A 107 7.86 8.46 38.18
N THR A 108 7.15 9.58 38.10
CA THR A 108 6.94 10.51 39.21
C THR A 108 6.11 9.79 40.27
N ALA A 109 6.79 9.06 41.16
CA ALA A 109 6.25 8.77 42.46
C ALA A 109 6.32 10.10 43.25
N GLN A 110 5.17 10.71 43.47
CA GLN A 110 5.01 11.77 44.46
C GLN A 110 5.61 11.31 45.79
N GLU A 111 6.57 12.03 46.31
CA GLU A 111 7.03 11.90 47.68
C GLU A 111 5.85 12.25 48.60
N ASN A 112 5.22 11.21 49.13
CA ASN A 112 4.43 11.33 50.37
C ASN A 112 5.32 10.85 51.49
N GLU A 113 5.78 11.80 52.34
CA GLU A 113 6.35 11.54 53.65
C GLU A 113 5.31 10.78 54.50
N GLY A 114 5.67 9.61 55.00
CA GLY A 114 4.86 8.89 55.98
C GLY A 114 5.13 7.38 55.92
N GLY A 115 6.06 6.91 56.75
CA GLY A 115 6.47 5.51 56.84
C GLY A 115 5.34 4.52 57.04
N ASN A 116 5.43 3.41 56.37
CA ASN A 116 5.30 2.08 56.96
C ASN A 116 5.83 1.00 56.01
N THR A 117 6.66 0.15 56.53
CA THR A 117 7.17 -1.07 55.93
C THR A 117 6.06 -2.09 55.77
N ASP A 118 6.12 -2.85 54.69
CA ASP A 118 5.42 -4.06 54.30
C ASP A 118 4.36 -3.89 53.22
N ASN A 119 4.81 -4.05 51.94
CA ASN A 119 3.97 -4.72 50.95
C ASN A 119 4.82 -5.42 49.88
N ARG A 120 5.08 -6.71 50.11
CA ARG A 120 5.51 -7.65 49.07
C ARG A 120 4.27 -8.11 48.33
N ASN A 121 4.07 -7.60 47.12
CA ASN A 121 3.43 -8.27 45.98
C ASN A 121 2.82 -7.26 45.00
N SER A 122 3.61 -6.88 43.97
CA SER A 122 3.10 -6.56 42.66
C SER A 122 4.29 -6.60 41.67
N GLY A 123 4.19 -7.44 40.63
CA GLY A 123 5.25 -7.71 39.69
C GLY A 123 5.57 -6.51 38.78
N ASN A 124 6.40 -5.60 39.27
CA ASN A 124 7.00 -4.53 38.49
C ASN A 124 8.53 -4.67 38.62
N GLY A 125 9.23 -5.03 37.54
CA GLY A 125 10.68 -5.07 37.51
C GLY A 125 11.26 -3.73 37.93
N HIS A 126 12.04 -3.68 39.01
CA HIS A 126 12.65 -2.45 39.53
C HIS A 126 13.84 -2.03 38.69
N VAL A 127 13.90 -0.75 38.29
CA VAL A 127 15.06 -0.14 37.66
C VAL A 127 15.86 0.63 38.72
N ARG A 128 17.15 0.31 38.86
CA ARG A 128 18.07 1.02 39.77
C ARG A 128 19.17 1.72 38.97
N TYR A 129 19.45 2.97 39.35
CA TYR A 129 20.46 3.80 38.66
C TYR A 129 21.70 3.95 39.52
N PHE A 130 22.87 3.91 38.85
CA PHE A 130 24.19 3.99 39.45
C PHE A 130 25.03 5.07 38.76
N ALA A 131 25.81 5.80 39.52
CA ALA A 131 26.67 6.86 39.02
C ALA A 131 27.83 6.31 38.17
N ASP A 132 28.43 5.20 38.61
CA ASP A 132 29.62 4.59 38.06
C ASP A 132 29.53 3.05 38.09
N TYR A 133 30.54 2.41 37.51
CA TYR A 133 30.64 0.95 37.45
C TYR A 133 30.92 0.32 38.82
N GLU A 134 31.72 0.98 39.64
CA GLU A 134 32.14 0.57 40.96
C GLU A 134 30.94 0.47 41.91
N SER A 135 30.08 1.44 41.93
CA SER A 135 28.86 1.44 42.75
C SER A 135 27.87 0.37 42.26
N CYS A 136 27.80 0.15 40.96
CA CYS A 136 26.96 -0.93 40.38
C CYS A 136 27.51 -2.31 40.75
N ALA A 137 28.81 -2.55 40.64
CA ALA A 137 29.43 -3.80 41.00
C ALA A 137 29.25 -4.11 42.50
N ALA A 138 29.50 -3.15 43.39
CA ALA A 138 29.29 -3.30 44.82
C ALA A 138 27.84 -3.65 45.18
N ALA A 139 26.86 -3.06 44.48
CA ALA A 139 25.46 -3.40 44.69
C ALA A 139 25.14 -4.84 44.25
N LEU A 140 25.79 -5.34 43.17
CA LEU A 140 25.59 -6.71 42.66
C LEU A 140 26.24 -7.77 43.56
N GLU A 141 27.31 -7.44 44.29
CA GLU A 141 27.97 -8.37 45.24
C GLU A 141 27.01 -8.86 46.35
N SER A 142 26.06 -8.03 46.72
CA SER A 142 25.03 -8.35 47.73
C SER A 142 23.84 -9.12 47.17
N THR A 143 23.86 -9.53 45.90
CA THR A 143 22.75 -10.22 45.21
C THR A 143 23.08 -11.65 44.86
N ASP A 144 22.03 -12.46 44.57
CA ASP A 144 22.17 -13.86 44.13
C ASP A 144 21.45 -14.09 42.77
N GLY A 145 22.15 -14.81 41.86
CA GLY A 145 21.62 -15.19 40.55
C GLY A 145 22.43 -14.62 39.38
N ASN A 146 22.11 -15.03 38.17
CA ASN A 146 22.87 -14.69 36.98
C ASN A 146 22.66 -13.26 36.55
N ILE A 147 23.70 -12.64 36.02
CA ILE A 147 23.76 -11.24 35.62
C ILE A 147 24.05 -11.17 34.10
N LEU A 148 23.23 -10.46 33.35
CA LEU A 148 23.52 -10.12 31.95
C LEU A 148 24.15 -8.74 31.86
N LEU A 149 25.43 -8.70 31.56
CA LEU A 149 26.20 -7.45 31.40
C LEU A 149 26.21 -7.04 29.93
N THR A 150 25.62 -5.89 29.61
CA THR A 150 25.51 -5.36 28.24
C THR A 150 26.30 -4.07 28.02
N THR A 151 27.28 -3.83 28.83
CA THR A 151 28.12 -2.60 28.83
C THR A 151 29.38 -2.71 27.96
N GLY A 152 29.65 -3.89 27.38
CA GLY A 152 30.82 -4.20 26.57
C GLY A 152 31.97 -4.79 27.38
N SER A 153 33.15 -4.96 26.75
CA SER A 153 34.29 -5.72 27.29
C SER A 153 35.30 -4.89 28.10
N LYS A 154 35.30 -3.56 27.98
CA LYS A 154 36.38 -2.73 28.53
C LYS A 154 36.40 -2.61 30.05
N GLU A 155 35.24 -2.63 30.68
CA GLU A 155 35.09 -2.40 32.13
C GLU A 155 34.88 -3.70 32.91
N LEU A 156 35.17 -4.87 32.30
CA LEU A 156 34.97 -6.17 32.93
C LEU A 156 35.81 -6.36 34.18
N GLY A 157 37.00 -5.77 34.22
CA GLY A 157 37.89 -5.86 35.38
C GLY A 157 37.23 -5.42 36.67
N ILE A 158 36.34 -4.37 36.61
CA ILE A 158 35.64 -3.85 37.77
C ILE A 158 34.68 -4.89 38.38
N PHE A 159 34.00 -5.65 37.51
CA PHE A 159 33.06 -6.71 37.94
C PHE A 159 33.72 -8.05 38.30
N CYS A 160 34.98 -8.24 37.92
CA CYS A 160 35.66 -9.54 38.09
C CYS A 160 36.76 -9.51 39.16
N ASN A 161 36.96 -8.40 39.90
CA ASN A 161 38.08 -8.27 40.87
C ASN A 161 38.02 -9.29 42.01
N ASP A 162 36.85 -9.70 42.51
CA ASP A 162 36.70 -10.58 43.64
C ASP A 162 36.31 -12.04 43.30
N GLY A 163 36.26 -12.41 42.02
CA GLY A 163 35.97 -13.76 41.54
C GLY A 163 34.53 -14.23 41.67
N LYS A 164 33.78 -13.80 42.68
CA LYS A 164 32.40 -14.24 42.97
C LYS A 164 31.38 -13.78 41.96
N LEU A 165 31.49 -12.49 41.50
CA LEU A 165 30.60 -11.98 40.46
C LEU A 165 30.93 -12.61 39.11
N CYS A 166 32.19 -12.88 38.81
CA CYS A 166 32.65 -13.42 37.53
C CYS A 166 31.97 -14.75 37.18
N GLU A 167 31.72 -15.62 38.15
CA GLU A 167 31.04 -16.90 37.94
C GLU A 167 29.56 -16.76 37.49
N ARG A 168 28.94 -15.62 37.80
CA ARG A 168 27.53 -15.34 37.56
C ARG A 168 27.28 -14.43 36.34
N LEU A 169 28.39 -13.87 35.77
CA LEU A 169 28.30 -12.92 34.65
C LEU A 169 28.11 -13.66 33.34
N TYR A 170 27.13 -13.19 32.57
CA TYR A 170 26.97 -13.43 31.13
C TYR A 170 27.20 -12.10 30.44
N VAL A 171 28.21 -12.04 29.59
CA VAL A 171 28.70 -10.78 29.02
C VAL A 171 28.38 -10.72 27.53
N ARG A 172 27.64 -9.72 27.14
CA ARG A 172 27.32 -9.48 25.73
C ARG A 172 28.29 -8.45 25.14
N VAL A 173 29.05 -8.89 24.13
CA VAL A 173 30.08 -8.11 23.43
C VAL A 173 29.92 -8.17 21.93
N LEU A 174 30.55 -7.26 21.20
CA LEU A 174 30.66 -7.32 19.76
C LEU A 174 31.52 -8.54 19.34
N PRO A 175 31.19 -9.20 18.20
CA PRO A 175 31.89 -10.39 17.71
C PRO A 175 33.25 -10.00 17.09
N GLY A 176 34.21 -9.64 17.91
CA GLY A 176 35.60 -9.33 17.54
C GLY A 176 36.59 -10.07 18.42
N GLN A 177 37.75 -10.49 17.87
CA GLN A 177 38.79 -11.22 18.61
C GLN A 177 39.24 -10.47 19.85
N ASP A 178 39.44 -9.16 19.75
CA ASP A 178 39.88 -8.31 20.88
C ASP A 178 38.87 -8.31 22.02
N ASN A 179 37.56 -8.28 21.70
CA ASN A 179 36.51 -8.28 22.72
C ASN A 179 36.41 -9.63 23.44
N ILE A 180 36.61 -10.73 22.71
CA ILE A 180 36.63 -12.06 23.29
C ILE A 180 37.89 -12.24 24.16
N ALA A 181 39.04 -11.79 23.67
CA ALA A 181 40.29 -11.86 24.43
C ALA A 181 40.22 -11.07 25.76
N LEU A 182 39.56 -9.88 25.76
CA LEU A 182 39.32 -9.12 26.98
C LEU A 182 38.40 -9.86 27.96
N CYS A 183 37.36 -10.54 27.45
CA CYS A 183 36.52 -11.38 28.29
C CYS A 183 37.30 -12.53 28.94
N GLU A 184 38.10 -13.23 28.15
CA GLU A 184 38.92 -14.35 28.64
C GLU A 184 39.99 -13.91 29.65
N ALA A 185 40.62 -12.75 29.41
CA ALA A 185 41.58 -12.13 30.34
C ALA A 185 40.91 -11.73 31.67
N ALA A 186 39.65 -11.35 31.65
CA ALA A 186 38.85 -11.06 32.85
C ALA A 186 38.31 -12.33 33.55
N GLY A 187 38.57 -13.53 33.02
CA GLY A 187 38.12 -14.79 33.58
C GLY A 187 36.78 -15.30 33.11
N ILE A 188 36.12 -14.59 32.18
CA ILE A 188 34.85 -15.00 31.57
C ILE A 188 35.11 -15.99 30.44
N ARG A 189 34.46 -17.17 30.43
CA ARG A 189 34.73 -18.23 29.47
C ARG A 189 33.49 -18.96 28.95
N GLY A 190 33.61 -19.50 27.75
CA GLY A 190 32.63 -20.40 27.15
C GLY A 190 31.25 -19.77 27.02
N LYS A 191 30.21 -20.40 27.58
CA LYS A 191 28.81 -19.94 27.51
C LYS A 191 28.50 -18.57 28.14
N GLN A 192 29.45 -18.06 28.92
CA GLN A 192 29.31 -16.76 29.54
C GLN A 192 29.61 -15.61 28.58
N ILE A 193 30.27 -15.88 27.44
CA ILE A 193 30.56 -14.89 26.40
C ILE A 193 29.45 -14.97 25.33
N ILE A 194 28.69 -13.91 25.19
CA ILE A 194 27.63 -13.77 24.18
C ILE A 194 28.12 -12.77 23.12
N ALA A 195 28.83 -13.29 22.11
CA ALA A 195 29.38 -12.47 21.03
C ALA A 195 28.34 -12.22 19.94
N MET A 196 27.62 -11.10 20.01
CA MET A 196 26.52 -10.75 19.10
C MET A 196 26.53 -9.25 18.80
N GLN A 197 26.07 -8.93 17.58
CA GLN A 197 25.94 -7.55 17.09
C GLN A 197 24.49 -7.08 17.18
N GLY A 198 24.25 -5.92 17.82
CA GLY A 198 22.95 -5.27 17.91
C GLY A 198 22.61 -4.38 16.70
N PRO A 199 21.46 -3.69 16.70
CA PRO A 199 20.53 -3.57 17.81
C PRO A 199 19.71 -4.83 18.08
N PHE A 200 19.23 -5.00 19.32
CA PHE A 200 18.47 -6.18 19.76
C PHE A 200 17.03 -5.79 20.09
N SER A 201 16.07 -6.55 19.58
CA SER A 201 14.65 -6.36 19.91
C SER A 201 14.35 -6.79 21.35
N THR A 202 13.17 -6.44 21.85
CA THR A 202 12.65 -6.87 23.16
C THR A 202 12.59 -8.40 23.25
N GLU A 203 12.16 -9.08 22.18
CA GLU A 203 12.06 -10.54 22.12
C GLU A 203 13.43 -11.22 22.26
N MET A 204 14.46 -10.70 21.57
CA MET A 204 15.81 -11.24 21.66
C MET A 204 16.39 -11.04 23.05
N ASN A 205 16.20 -9.86 23.66
CA ASN A 205 16.63 -9.63 25.04
C ASN A 205 15.89 -10.56 26.02
N THR A 206 14.59 -10.75 25.85
CA THR A 206 13.75 -11.69 26.64
C THR A 206 14.25 -13.13 26.48
N ALA A 207 14.60 -13.56 25.27
CA ALA A 207 15.12 -14.89 25.01
C ALA A 207 16.45 -15.14 25.74
N LEU A 208 17.37 -14.17 25.72
CA LEU A 208 18.64 -14.26 26.44
C LEU A 208 18.46 -14.30 27.98
N ILE A 209 17.56 -13.47 28.51
CA ILE A 209 17.21 -13.45 29.94
C ILE A 209 16.71 -14.82 30.38
N ASN A 210 15.80 -15.42 29.64
CA ASN A 210 15.23 -16.73 29.94
C ASN A 210 16.24 -17.86 29.75
N GLN A 211 17.00 -17.86 28.65
CA GLN A 211 17.97 -18.90 28.30
C GLN A 211 19.05 -19.07 29.37
N PHE A 212 19.51 -17.97 29.95
CA PHE A 212 20.59 -17.97 30.93
C PHE A 212 20.07 -17.74 32.36
N SER A 213 18.77 -17.80 32.59
CA SER A 213 18.14 -17.61 33.91
C SER A 213 18.65 -16.33 34.60
N ILE A 214 18.67 -15.24 33.86
CA ILE A 214 19.15 -13.93 34.29
C ILE A 214 18.20 -13.35 35.34
N LYS A 215 18.76 -12.80 36.43
CA LYS A 215 18.02 -12.05 37.44
C LYS A 215 18.33 -10.57 37.44
N TYR A 216 19.49 -10.18 36.94
CA TYR A 216 19.94 -8.78 36.87
C TYR A 216 20.41 -8.45 35.48
N LEU A 217 19.87 -7.41 34.87
CA LEU A 217 20.33 -6.85 33.61
C LEU A 217 21.13 -5.58 33.88
N VAL A 218 22.41 -5.54 33.51
CA VAL A 218 23.26 -4.35 33.64
C VAL A 218 23.40 -3.72 32.27
N THR A 219 23.06 -2.45 32.16
CA THR A 219 23.19 -1.67 30.91
C THR A 219 23.66 -0.25 31.18
N LYS A 220 24.18 0.42 30.13
CA LYS A 220 24.46 1.86 30.18
C LYS A 220 23.20 2.67 29.86
N ALA A 221 23.03 3.79 30.51
CA ALA A 221 22.04 4.79 30.09
C ALA A 221 22.40 5.25 28.66
N SER A 222 21.52 5.07 27.71
CA SER A 222 21.78 5.40 26.30
C SER A 222 20.49 5.82 25.59
N GLY A 223 20.58 6.64 24.51
CA GLY A 223 19.42 7.26 23.86
C GLY A 223 18.57 6.33 22.99
N GLU A 224 17.52 6.87 22.41
CA GLU A 224 16.41 6.19 21.72
C GLU A 224 16.76 5.09 20.69
N HIS A 225 17.92 5.16 20.03
CA HIS A 225 18.29 4.19 18.99
C HIS A 225 19.37 3.19 19.41
N SER A 226 19.59 3.02 20.72
CA SER A 226 20.64 2.13 21.25
C SER A 226 20.16 0.78 21.74
N GLY A 227 18.88 0.47 21.58
CA GLY A 227 18.24 -0.72 22.14
C GLY A 227 18.12 -0.66 23.67
N PHE A 228 18.14 0.54 24.28
CA PHE A 228 18.02 0.73 25.72
C PHE A 228 16.58 0.50 26.19
N ALA A 229 15.60 1.05 25.47
CA ALA A 229 14.19 0.85 25.76
C ALA A 229 13.79 -0.63 25.71
N GLU A 230 14.25 -1.34 24.67
CA GLU A 230 13.98 -2.76 24.46
C GLU A 230 14.61 -3.64 25.53
N LYS A 231 15.76 -3.24 26.10
CA LYS A 231 16.37 -3.93 27.24
C LYS A 231 15.56 -3.76 28.51
N LEU A 232 15.12 -2.55 28.82
CA LEU A 232 14.30 -2.26 30.00
C LEU A 232 12.93 -2.91 29.90
N GLU A 233 12.33 -2.90 28.74
CA GLU A 233 11.05 -3.60 28.47
C GLU A 233 11.20 -5.11 28.64
N ALA A 234 12.27 -5.72 28.11
CA ALA A 234 12.54 -7.14 28.31
C ALA A 234 12.75 -7.49 29.79
N ALA A 235 13.48 -6.65 30.54
CA ALA A 235 13.67 -6.83 31.97
C ALA A 235 12.33 -6.78 32.72
N ARG A 236 11.47 -5.81 32.37
CA ARG A 236 10.10 -5.69 32.94
C ARG A 236 9.24 -6.90 32.62
N ASN A 237 9.23 -7.34 31.36
CA ASN A 237 8.44 -8.50 30.91
C ASN A 237 8.88 -9.82 31.58
N CYS A 238 10.17 -9.93 31.92
CA CYS A 238 10.72 -11.09 32.63
C CYS A 238 10.66 -10.95 34.16
N GLY A 239 10.23 -9.82 34.71
CA GLY A 239 10.17 -9.57 36.17
C GLY A 239 11.55 -9.55 36.84
N ILE A 240 12.61 -9.13 36.13
CA ILE A 240 13.99 -9.04 36.65
C ILE A 240 14.37 -7.57 36.96
N GLU A 241 15.39 -7.38 37.77
CA GLU A 241 15.91 -6.02 38.05
C GLU A 241 16.86 -5.55 36.96
N ALA A 242 16.69 -4.27 36.56
CA ALA A 242 17.59 -3.58 35.62
C ALA A 242 18.48 -2.58 36.37
N PHE A 243 19.79 -2.75 36.23
CA PHE A 243 20.81 -1.86 36.80
C PHE A 243 21.37 -0.99 35.66
N VAL A 244 21.15 0.32 35.77
CA VAL A 244 21.49 1.32 34.74
C VAL A 244 22.65 2.16 35.22
N ILE A 245 23.77 2.12 34.51
CA ILE A 245 24.99 2.87 34.85
C ILE A 245 25.03 4.16 34.01
N GLY A 246 25.37 5.25 34.64
CA GLY A 246 25.59 6.56 34.00
C GLY A 246 24.41 7.49 34.09
N MET A 247 23.97 7.80 35.32
CA MET A 247 23.19 8.98 35.58
C MET A 247 24.16 10.04 36.06
N GLN A 248 24.66 10.89 35.17
CA GLN A 248 24.90 12.31 35.45
C GLN A 248 25.62 13.05 34.32
N ALA A 249 25.33 14.28 34.27
CA ALA A 249 25.66 15.44 33.49
C ALA A 249 24.69 15.60 32.32
N GLU A 250 23.84 16.62 32.45
CA GLU A 250 23.24 17.27 31.30
C GLU A 250 24.37 17.51 30.29
N ASP A 251 24.30 16.80 29.16
CA ASP A 251 25.21 17.08 28.06
C ASP A 251 24.91 18.51 27.61
N LYS A 252 25.75 19.45 28.00
CA LYS A 252 25.63 20.91 27.73
C LYS A 252 25.84 21.16 26.22
N GLY A 253 25.19 20.42 25.36
CA GLY A 253 25.20 20.57 23.92
C GLY A 253 23.84 21.06 23.38
N LEU A 254 23.82 21.31 22.11
CA LEU A 254 22.59 21.65 21.37
C LEU A 254 21.84 20.37 20.94
N SER A 255 20.54 20.45 20.87
CA SER A 255 19.72 19.39 20.31
C SER A 255 20.03 19.17 18.81
N TYR A 256 19.66 18.02 18.27
CA TYR A 256 19.87 17.71 16.86
C TYR A 256 19.37 18.80 15.92
N ASP A 257 18.15 19.28 16.14
CA ASP A 257 17.53 20.31 15.31
C ASP A 257 18.24 21.67 15.44
N GLU A 258 18.73 22.02 16.62
CA GLU A 258 19.48 23.24 16.84
C GLU A 258 20.86 23.19 16.17
N VAL A 259 21.56 22.04 16.24
CA VAL A 259 22.84 21.82 15.55
C VAL A 259 22.65 21.95 14.05
N LEU A 260 21.68 21.26 13.50
CA LEU A 260 21.35 21.29 12.06
C LEU A 260 21.05 22.72 11.60
N LYS A 261 20.17 23.44 12.30
CA LYS A 261 19.83 24.84 11.99
C LYS A 261 21.04 25.75 12.06
N ARG A 262 21.90 25.56 13.05
CA ARG A 262 23.12 26.38 13.25
C ARG A 262 24.11 26.18 12.12
N ILE A 263 24.34 24.92 11.69
CA ILE A 263 25.24 24.60 10.57
C ILE A 263 24.69 25.15 9.25
N LEU A 264 23.42 24.99 8.99
CA LEU A 264 22.78 25.53 7.78
C LEU A 264 22.91 27.04 7.67
N ARG A 265 22.79 27.78 8.80
CA ARG A 265 23.04 29.24 8.85
C ARG A 265 24.50 29.56 8.57
N ILE A 266 25.44 28.86 9.21
CA ILE A 266 26.89 29.08 9.03
C ILE A 266 27.29 28.86 7.58
N CYS A 267 26.76 27.81 6.97
CA CYS A 267 27.06 27.39 5.58
C CYS A 267 26.23 28.13 4.52
N ASN A 268 25.31 29.02 4.92
CA ASN A 268 24.33 29.68 4.05
C ASN A 268 23.62 28.68 3.10
N ALA A 269 23.33 27.49 3.61
CA ALA A 269 22.69 26.40 2.91
C ALA A 269 21.22 26.27 3.32
N LYS A 270 20.39 25.80 2.40
CA LYS A 270 18.99 25.45 2.68
C LYS A 270 18.80 23.97 2.40
N ILE A 271 18.12 23.27 3.29
CA ILE A 271 17.63 21.93 2.97
C ILE A 271 16.59 22.09 1.84
N LYS A 272 16.70 21.29 0.78
CA LYS A 272 15.64 21.23 -0.23
C LYS A 272 14.35 20.87 0.50
N SER A 273 13.24 21.47 0.12
CA SER A 273 11.91 21.44 0.75
C SER A 273 11.36 20.04 1.12
N ASP A 274 11.98 18.99 0.65
CA ASP A 274 11.60 17.59 0.84
C ASP A 274 11.61 17.09 2.30
N GLU A 275 12.36 17.71 3.20
CA GLU A 275 12.49 17.24 4.59
C GLU A 275 11.62 18.02 5.60
N THR A 276 11.02 19.11 5.18
CA THR A 276 10.25 19.98 6.08
C THR A 276 8.77 19.63 6.17
N VAL A 277 8.24 18.89 5.20
CA VAL A 277 6.82 18.53 5.15
C VAL A 277 6.63 17.03 5.32
N ARG A 278 5.80 16.66 6.29
CA ARG A 278 5.30 15.29 6.50
C ARG A 278 3.84 15.25 6.14
N ILE A 279 3.45 14.33 5.28
CA ILE A 279 2.07 14.19 4.82
C ILE A 279 1.54 12.83 5.25
N SER A 280 0.43 12.86 5.98
CA SER A 280 -0.28 11.67 6.47
C SER A 280 -1.56 11.46 5.68
N LEU A 281 -1.66 10.35 4.93
CA LEU A 281 -2.88 9.95 4.24
C LEU A 281 -3.65 8.99 5.15
N ILE A 282 -4.76 9.45 5.72
CA ILE A 282 -5.43 8.79 6.83
C ILE A 282 -6.79 8.24 6.40
N GLY A 283 -6.98 6.92 6.49
CA GLY A 283 -8.29 6.29 6.45
C GLY A 283 -9.02 6.49 7.78
N ILE A 284 -10.12 7.26 7.76
CA ILE A 284 -10.88 7.51 9.00
C ILE A 284 -11.74 6.32 9.43
N GLY A 285 -11.75 5.25 8.63
CA GLY A 285 -12.67 4.15 8.84
C GLY A 285 -14.10 4.52 8.42
N VAL A 286 -15.08 3.80 8.96
CA VAL A 286 -16.50 4.09 8.70
C VAL A 286 -16.94 5.40 9.36
N SER A 287 -16.28 5.76 10.48
CA SER A 287 -16.43 7.05 11.15
C SER A 287 -15.17 7.38 11.96
N GLY A 288 -15.05 8.60 12.48
CA GLY A 288 -13.93 9.01 13.34
C GLY A 288 -13.70 8.11 14.57
N ARG A 289 -14.73 7.43 15.05
CA ARG A 289 -14.63 6.47 16.17
C ARG A 289 -13.81 5.22 15.82
N THR A 290 -13.58 4.96 14.55
CA THR A 290 -12.84 3.79 14.06
C THR A 290 -11.42 4.13 13.58
N LEU A 291 -10.93 5.34 13.90
CA LEU A 291 -9.53 5.72 13.67
C LEU A 291 -8.59 4.84 14.49
N THR A 292 -7.51 4.36 13.87
CA THR A 292 -6.42 3.68 14.60
C THR A 292 -5.69 4.64 15.53
N GLY A 293 -5.04 4.14 16.59
CA GLY A 293 -4.29 4.98 17.53
C GLY A 293 -3.21 5.83 16.84
N GLU A 294 -2.46 5.24 15.92
CA GLU A 294 -1.44 5.94 15.11
C GLU A 294 -2.04 7.04 14.23
N ALA A 295 -3.20 6.77 13.63
CA ALA A 295 -3.90 7.77 12.81
C ALA A 295 -4.42 8.95 13.66
N GLN A 296 -4.90 8.68 14.89
CA GLN A 296 -5.30 9.70 15.85
C GLN A 296 -4.12 10.59 16.24
N GLU A 297 -2.97 9.99 16.53
CA GLU A 297 -1.75 10.73 16.86
C GLU A 297 -1.27 11.59 15.69
N ALA A 298 -1.22 11.03 14.48
CA ALA A 298 -0.85 11.76 13.28
C ALA A 298 -1.79 12.96 13.01
N LEU A 299 -3.09 12.77 13.24
CA LEU A 299 -4.10 13.80 13.06
C LEU A 299 -4.03 14.90 14.14
N ASN A 300 -3.78 14.52 15.39
CA ASN A 300 -3.60 15.46 16.49
C ASN A 300 -2.35 16.35 16.30
N ASN A 301 -1.31 15.82 15.67
CA ASN A 301 -0.07 16.52 15.40
C ASN A 301 -0.06 17.29 14.06
N ALA A 302 -1.14 17.25 13.29
CA ALA A 302 -1.24 17.91 12.00
C ALA A 302 -1.54 19.40 12.16
N GLY A 303 -0.77 20.27 11.48
CA GLY A 303 -1.06 21.69 11.35
C GLY A 303 -2.03 22.03 10.23
N LEU A 304 -2.10 21.18 9.20
CA LEU A 304 -3.06 21.27 8.09
C LEU A 304 -3.84 19.96 8.00
N VAL A 305 -5.17 20.07 7.89
CA VAL A 305 -6.05 18.92 7.72
C VAL A 305 -6.95 19.12 6.52
N PHE A 306 -6.94 18.16 5.61
CA PHE A 306 -7.72 18.14 4.38
C PHE A 306 -8.70 16.96 4.40
N GLY A 307 -9.88 17.16 3.82
CA GLY A 307 -10.87 16.09 3.68
C GLY A 307 -12.23 16.65 3.30
N ALA A 308 -13.15 15.82 2.82
CA ALA A 308 -14.52 16.26 2.62
C ALA A 308 -15.16 16.71 3.96
N GLY A 309 -16.04 17.70 3.95
CA GLY A 309 -16.60 18.30 5.16
C GLY A 309 -17.07 17.27 6.20
N ARG A 310 -17.82 16.27 5.75
CA ARG A 310 -18.29 15.17 6.61
C ARG A 310 -17.14 14.40 7.30
N MET A 311 -15.98 14.21 6.63
CA MET A 311 -14.83 13.52 7.21
C MET A 311 -14.17 14.38 8.27
N LEU A 312 -14.06 15.69 8.01
CA LEU A 312 -13.55 16.67 8.98
C LEU A 312 -14.44 16.71 10.22
N ASP A 313 -15.77 16.75 10.03
CA ASP A 313 -16.74 16.75 11.13
C ASP A 313 -16.62 15.45 11.97
N SER A 314 -16.56 14.30 11.30
CA SER A 314 -16.46 12.99 11.95
C SER A 314 -15.15 12.80 12.72
N ALA A 315 -14.05 13.39 12.26
CA ALA A 315 -12.73 13.29 12.88
C ALA A 315 -12.42 14.47 13.81
N SER A 316 -13.33 15.43 13.98
CA SER A 316 -13.09 16.71 14.67
C SER A 316 -12.55 16.56 16.10
N ALA A 317 -12.99 15.53 16.84
CA ALA A 317 -12.53 15.25 18.21
C ALA A 317 -11.02 14.89 18.28
N TYR A 318 -10.42 14.47 17.17
CA TYR A 318 -9.03 14.02 17.10
C TYR A 318 -8.12 15.02 16.38
N ILE A 319 -8.69 16.08 15.78
CA ILE A 319 -7.91 17.14 15.13
C ILE A 319 -7.28 18.03 16.21
N GLY A 320 -5.97 18.25 16.11
CA GLY A 320 -5.21 19.07 17.04
C GLY A 320 -5.74 20.51 17.13
N ARG A 321 -5.67 21.12 18.34
CA ARG A 321 -6.07 22.51 18.52
C ARG A 321 -5.20 23.43 17.70
N GLY A 322 -5.82 24.28 16.86
CA GLY A 322 -5.11 25.22 15.99
C GLY A 322 -4.76 24.70 14.60
N ALA A 323 -5.11 23.46 14.26
CA ALA A 323 -4.98 22.96 12.89
C ALA A 323 -5.92 23.70 11.94
N ALA A 324 -5.40 24.08 10.76
CA ALA A 324 -6.22 24.69 9.70
C ALA A 324 -6.88 23.57 8.88
N CYS A 325 -8.20 23.58 8.82
CA CYS A 325 -8.99 22.57 8.13
C CYS A 325 -9.51 23.09 6.76
N TYR A 326 -9.36 22.28 5.72
CA TYR A 326 -9.76 22.58 4.36
C TYR A 326 -10.65 21.48 3.79
N PRO A 327 -11.83 21.81 3.23
CA PRO A 327 -12.74 20.82 2.65
C PRO A 327 -12.28 20.36 1.26
N TYR A 328 -10.99 20.05 1.12
CA TYR A 328 -10.37 19.62 -0.14
C TYR A 328 -9.98 18.16 -0.09
N TYR A 329 -10.18 17.45 -1.19
CA TYR A 329 -9.85 16.03 -1.33
C TYR A 329 -9.13 15.68 -2.65
N MET A 330 -8.95 16.67 -3.55
CA MET A 330 -8.23 16.48 -4.81
C MET A 330 -6.82 17.07 -4.73
N ALA A 331 -5.86 16.41 -5.36
CA ALA A 331 -4.45 16.84 -5.40
C ALA A 331 -4.28 18.29 -5.89
N LYS A 332 -5.04 18.69 -6.91
CA LYS A 332 -5.02 20.06 -7.49
C LYS A 332 -5.37 21.15 -6.48
N ASP A 333 -6.16 20.84 -5.45
CA ASP A 333 -6.61 21.79 -4.44
C ASP A 333 -5.71 21.72 -3.18
N ILE A 334 -5.20 20.53 -2.83
CA ILE A 334 -4.38 20.27 -1.65
C ILE A 334 -2.94 20.78 -1.83
N ILE A 335 -2.30 20.43 -2.94
CA ILE A 335 -0.88 20.73 -3.18
C ILE A 335 -0.58 22.24 -3.15
N PRO A 336 -1.39 23.11 -3.77
CA PRO A 336 -1.15 24.55 -3.70
C PRO A 336 -1.22 25.12 -2.27
N VAL A 337 -2.08 24.56 -1.41
CA VAL A 337 -2.18 25.00 -0.02
C VAL A 337 -0.93 24.59 0.74
N ILE A 338 -0.46 23.34 0.60
CA ILE A 338 0.78 22.88 1.23
C ILE A 338 1.95 23.78 0.81
N LYS A 339 2.14 24.01 -0.49
CA LYS A 339 3.20 24.87 -1.04
C LYS A 339 3.14 26.31 -0.50
N ARG A 340 1.95 26.85 -0.32
CA ARG A 340 1.79 28.18 0.27
C ARG A 340 2.29 28.24 1.72
N TYR A 341 1.91 27.26 2.55
CA TYR A 341 2.37 27.18 3.94
C TYR A 341 3.87 26.92 4.05
N GLU A 342 4.47 26.16 3.14
CA GLU A 342 5.92 26.01 3.05
C GLU A 342 6.63 27.33 2.81
N ASN A 343 6.13 28.12 1.85
CA ASN A 343 6.69 29.42 1.51
C ASN A 343 6.53 30.45 2.65
N ASP A 344 5.38 30.47 3.31
CA ASP A 344 5.08 31.36 4.42
C ASP A 344 5.97 31.00 5.63
N THR A 345 6.17 29.72 5.93
CA THR A 345 7.07 29.22 6.98
C THR A 345 8.53 29.52 6.66
N ALA A 346 8.97 29.38 5.42
CA ALA A 346 10.32 29.76 4.98
C ALA A 346 10.55 31.27 5.10
N GLY A 347 9.54 32.10 4.86
CA GLY A 347 9.59 33.58 5.04
C GLY A 347 9.70 33.99 6.51
N MET A 348 9.02 33.31 7.43
CA MET A 348 9.10 33.56 8.88
C MET A 348 10.43 33.13 9.50
N LEU A 349 11.08 32.08 9.00
CA LEU A 349 12.42 31.65 9.40
C LEU A 349 13.50 32.70 9.09
N THR A 350 13.29 33.55 8.08
CA THR A 350 14.19 34.66 7.74
C THR A 350 14.02 35.91 8.63
N SER A 351 12.88 36.01 9.34
CA SER A 351 12.53 37.17 10.18
C SER A 351 12.67 36.97 11.70
N GLY A 352 13.31 35.86 12.15
CA GLY A 352 13.67 35.67 13.58
C GLY A 352 12.56 35.18 14.49
N GLY A 353 11.45 34.68 13.94
CA GLY A 353 10.38 34.03 14.71
C GLY A 353 10.70 32.57 15.06
N ASP A 354 10.53 32.24 16.34
CA ASP A 354 10.73 30.89 16.88
C ASP A 354 9.58 29.95 16.48
N MET A 355 9.70 29.28 15.32
CA MET A 355 8.79 28.22 14.91
C MET A 355 9.59 26.96 14.58
N SER A 356 9.84 26.16 15.59
CA SER A 356 10.54 24.88 15.51
C SER A 356 9.58 23.75 15.12
N GLY A 357 9.18 23.64 13.85
CA GLY A 357 8.31 22.51 13.47
C GLY A 357 8.36 22.20 11.99
N SER A 358 8.56 20.92 11.65
CA SER A 358 8.18 20.39 10.34
C SER A 358 6.67 20.60 10.14
N LEU A 359 6.26 21.02 8.94
CA LEU A 359 4.85 21.11 8.58
C LEU A 359 4.26 19.70 8.50
N ASN A 360 3.34 19.38 9.38
CA ASN A 360 2.60 18.13 9.33
C ASN A 360 1.24 18.39 8.67
N ALA A 361 0.97 17.73 7.56
CA ALA A 361 -0.31 17.78 6.86
C ALA A 361 -0.99 16.41 6.94
N ALA A 362 -2.30 16.38 7.16
CA ALA A 362 -3.11 15.18 7.15
C ALA A 362 -4.20 15.29 6.09
N VAL A 363 -4.41 14.22 5.32
CA VAL A 363 -5.49 14.12 4.34
C VAL A 363 -6.38 12.94 4.70
N LEU A 364 -7.67 13.21 4.88
CA LEU A 364 -8.66 12.23 5.33
C LEU A 364 -9.33 11.54 4.15
N PHE A 365 -9.45 10.22 4.24
CA PHE A 365 -10.17 9.37 3.31
C PHE A 365 -11.24 8.57 4.03
N SER A 366 -12.39 8.39 3.39
CA SER A 366 -13.46 7.53 3.93
C SER A 366 -13.07 6.07 3.83
N GLY A 367 -13.35 5.30 4.86
CA GLY A 367 -13.04 3.87 4.91
C GLY A 367 -11.55 3.60 5.03
N ASP A 368 -11.10 2.58 4.34
CA ASP A 368 -9.70 2.16 4.24
C ASP A 368 -9.00 2.84 3.06
N THR A 369 -7.75 3.27 3.26
CA THR A 369 -6.94 3.93 2.23
C THR A 369 -6.57 3.02 1.06
N GLY A 370 -6.55 1.71 1.26
CA GLY A 370 -6.25 0.71 0.23
C GLY A 370 -7.48 0.15 -0.48
N PHE A 371 -8.71 0.53 -0.07
CA PHE A 371 -9.94 -0.05 -0.58
C PHE A 371 -10.82 0.97 -1.31
N TYR A 372 -10.75 0.99 -2.64
CA TYR A 372 -11.45 1.94 -3.52
C TYR A 372 -11.28 3.42 -3.11
N SER A 373 -10.10 3.77 -2.63
CA SER A 373 -9.74 5.08 -2.13
C SER A 373 -8.91 5.88 -3.15
N GLY A 374 -8.97 7.22 -3.05
CA GLY A 374 -8.12 8.12 -3.81
C GLY A 374 -6.69 8.27 -3.26
N ALA A 375 -6.35 7.59 -2.17
CA ALA A 375 -5.07 7.77 -1.46
C ALA A 375 -3.84 7.45 -2.34
N ALA A 376 -3.89 6.35 -3.11
CA ALA A 376 -2.80 5.97 -4.00
C ALA A 376 -2.54 7.04 -5.08
N LYS A 377 -3.59 7.55 -5.73
CA LYS A 377 -3.47 8.62 -6.75
C LYS A 377 -2.93 9.92 -6.15
N LEU A 378 -3.36 10.26 -4.93
CA LEU A 378 -2.85 11.45 -4.25
C LEU A 378 -1.37 11.26 -3.87
N LYS A 379 -0.97 10.08 -3.41
CA LYS A 379 0.43 9.77 -3.13
C LYS A 379 1.30 9.95 -4.36
N GLU A 380 0.91 9.37 -5.50
CA GLU A 380 1.62 9.53 -6.77
C GLU A 380 1.75 11.01 -7.18
N ALA A 381 0.67 11.79 -7.02
CA ALA A 381 0.71 13.22 -7.32
C ALA A 381 1.63 14.01 -6.38
N LEU A 382 1.66 13.66 -5.08
CA LEU A 382 2.57 14.28 -4.11
C LEU A 382 4.03 13.91 -4.39
N GLU A 383 4.32 12.65 -4.71
CA GLU A 383 5.66 12.17 -5.07
C GLU A 383 6.15 12.84 -6.38
N ALA A 384 5.29 13.05 -7.36
CA ALA A 384 5.60 13.79 -8.59
C ALA A 384 5.97 15.27 -8.32
N GLU A 385 5.44 15.87 -7.25
CA GLU A 385 5.77 17.23 -6.80
C GLU A 385 7.00 17.26 -5.86
N GLY A 386 7.61 16.08 -5.57
CA GLY A 386 8.83 15.96 -4.80
C GLY A 386 8.63 15.70 -3.31
N TYR A 387 7.41 15.41 -2.83
CA TYR A 387 7.17 15.06 -1.43
C TYR A 387 7.53 13.59 -1.16
N THR A 388 8.59 13.34 -0.40
CA THR A 388 9.09 11.97 -0.12
C THR A 388 8.58 11.39 1.20
N ARG A 389 8.14 12.24 2.15
CA ARG A 389 7.64 11.83 3.46
C ARG A 389 6.12 11.73 3.49
N VAL A 390 5.59 10.77 2.71
CA VAL A 390 4.16 10.47 2.67
C VAL A 390 3.90 9.14 3.38
N THR A 391 3.19 9.19 4.52
CA THR A 391 2.81 8.00 5.30
C THR A 391 1.33 7.70 5.08
N ILE A 392 0.99 6.42 4.90
CA ILE A 392 -0.39 5.98 4.74
C ILE A 392 -0.83 5.23 6.00
N TYR A 393 -1.95 5.65 6.57
CA TYR A 393 -2.59 5.00 7.71
C TYR A 393 -3.86 4.29 7.26
N PRO A 394 -4.03 2.99 7.56
CA PRO A 394 -5.23 2.24 7.19
C PRO A 394 -6.44 2.69 8.00
N GLY A 395 -7.63 2.39 7.50
CA GLY A 395 -8.88 2.56 8.21
C GLY A 395 -9.77 1.32 8.09
N ILE A 396 -10.79 1.20 8.91
CA ILE A 396 -11.76 0.10 8.81
C ILE A 396 -12.68 0.35 7.62
N SER A 397 -12.64 -0.52 6.60
CA SER A 397 -13.54 -0.42 5.46
C SER A 397 -14.99 -0.71 5.86
N SER A 398 -15.95 -0.12 5.14
CA SER A 398 -17.37 -0.42 5.35
C SER A 398 -17.72 -1.89 5.10
N VAL A 399 -16.95 -2.59 4.25
CA VAL A 399 -17.05 -4.03 4.04
C VAL A 399 -16.67 -4.80 5.29
N SER A 400 -15.49 -4.52 5.87
CA SER A 400 -15.03 -5.19 7.09
C SER A 400 -15.97 -4.94 8.26
N TYR A 401 -16.48 -3.71 8.36
CA TYR A 401 -17.43 -3.34 9.42
C TYR A 401 -18.77 -4.09 9.25
N LEU A 402 -19.37 -4.04 8.06
CA LEU A 402 -20.65 -4.73 7.77
C LEU A 402 -20.51 -6.24 7.94
N ALA A 403 -19.39 -6.81 7.51
CA ALA A 403 -19.08 -8.23 7.69
C ALA A 403 -19.08 -8.65 9.16
N ALA A 404 -18.40 -7.88 10.01
CA ALA A 404 -18.37 -8.10 11.45
C ALA A 404 -19.76 -7.96 12.08
N ALA A 405 -20.47 -6.88 11.77
CA ALA A 405 -21.79 -6.58 12.32
C ALA A 405 -22.86 -7.62 11.93
N THR A 406 -22.70 -8.28 10.77
CA THR A 406 -23.64 -9.30 10.28
C THR A 406 -23.17 -10.73 10.53
N GLY A 407 -21.99 -10.93 11.15
CA GLY A 407 -21.40 -12.25 11.36
C GLY A 407 -21.02 -12.99 10.08
N ASN A 408 -20.78 -12.26 8.97
CA ASN A 408 -20.42 -12.82 7.69
C ASN A 408 -18.93 -12.58 7.39
N ALA A 409 -18.16 -13.66 7.14
CA ALA A 409 -16.79 -13.52 6.71
C ALA A 409 -16.74 -12.95 5.27
N TRP A 410 -15.88 -11.95 5.03
CA TRP A 410 -15.65 -11.40 3.70
C TRP A 410 -14.52 -12.10 2.94
N GLN A 411 -13.81 -13.01 3.61
CA GLN A 411 -12.91 -13.96 2.96
C GLN A 411 -13.70 -14.79 1.93
N ASN A 412 -13.20 -14.92 0.74
CA ASN A 412 -13.85 -15.58 -0.41
C ASN A 412 -15.16 -14.90 -0.89
N ALA A 413 -15.50 -13.73 -0.38
CA ALA A 413 -16.59 -12.94 -0.92
C ALA A 413 -16.16 -12.18 -2.18
N LYS A 414 -17.08 -11.94 -3.10
CA LYS A 414 -16.85 -11.02 -4.21
C LYS A 414 -17.01 -9.59 -3.71
N LEU A 415 -15.99 -8.77 -3.94
CA LEU A 415 -16.01 -7.34 -3.59
C LEU A 415 -16.18 -6.53 -4.87
N LEU A 416 -17.14 -5.61 -4.89
CA LEU A 416 -17.45 -4.73 -6.01
C LEU A 416 -17.61 -3.29 -5.53
N SER A 417 -17.28 -2.35 -6.42
CA SER A 417 -17.72 -0.97 -6.28
C SER A 417 -18.40 -0.52 -7.56
N ILE A 418 -19.64 -0.07 -7.45
CA ILE A 418 -20.36 0.65 -8.51
C ILE A 418 -20.48 2.14 -8.19
N HIS A 419 -19.81 2.57 -7.09
CA HIS A 419 -19.76 3.96 -6.66
C HIS A 419 -19.10 4.82 -7.76
N GLY A 420 -19.82 5.86 -8.19
CA GLY A 420 -19.33 6.76 -9.23
C GLY A 420 -19.29 6.16 -10.65
N MET A 421 -19.81 4.96 -10.87
CA MET A 421 -19.83 4.32 -12.18
C MET A 421 -20.95 4.94 -13.04
N SER A 422 -20.56 5.58 -14.15
CA SER A 422 -21.50 6.21 -15.09
C SER A 422 -22.21 5.19 -15.99
N ASP A 423 -21.48 4.15 -16.42
CA ASP A 423 -22.02 3.08 -17.25
C ASP A 423 -22.87 2.11 -16.41
N LYS A 424 -24.21 2.33 -16.46
CA LYS A 424 -25.16 1.54 -15.68
C LYS A 424 -25.33 0.11 -16.19
N ARG A 425 -25.15 -0.16 -17.49
CA ARG A 425 -25.17 -1.52 -18.03
C ARG A 425 -24.01 -2.34 -17.55
N ARG A 426 -22.82 -1.73 -17.54
CA ARG A 426 -21.63 -2.38 -16.98
C ARG A 426 -21.79 -2.67 -15.48
N ALA A 427 -22.34 -1.72 -14.72
CA ALA A 427 -22.63 -1.91 -13.31
C ALA A 427 -23.60 -3.08 -13.09
N GLU A 428 -24.66 -3.18 -13.90
CA GLU A 428 -25.62 -4.28 -13.88
C GLU A 428 -24.96 -5.61 -14.15
N ALA A 429 -24.16 -5.72 -15.23
CA ALA A 429 -23.46 -6.95 -15.60
C ALA A 429 -22.53 -7.43 -14.47
N LEU A 430 -21.73 -6.52 -13.89
CA LEU A 430 -20.84 -6.81 -12.78
C LEU A 430 -21.59 -7.34 -11.55
N VAL A 431 -22.68 -6.68 -11.17
CA VAL A 431 -23.47 -7.09 -9.99
C VAL A 431 -24.18 -8.41 -10.26
N LYS A 432 -24.83 -8.57 -11.42
CA LYS A 432 -25.54 -9.82 -11.77
C LYS A 432 -24.59 -11.02 -11.85
N ASP A 433 -23.42 -10.89 -12.48
CA ASP A 433 -22.41 -11.95 -12.53
C ASP A 433 -21.91 -12.32 -11.13
N ALA A 434 -21.58 -11.29 -10.32
CA ALA A 434 -21.10 -11.49 -8.96
C ALA A 434 -22.11 -12.19 -8.05
N VAL A 435 -23.36 -11.75 -8.08
CA VAL A 435 -24.44 -12.29 -7.24
C VAL A 435 -24.79 -13.73 -7.66
N ARG A 436 -24.83 -14.01 -8.97
CA ARG A 436 -25.13 -15.37 -9.46
C ARG A 436 -24.06 -16.37 -9.06
N CYS A 437 -22.77 -15.97 -9.14
CA CYS A 437 -21.65 -16.91 -9.05
C CYS A 437 -20.99 -17.01 -7.68
N ASN A 438 -21.39 -16.19 -6.70
CA ASN A 438 -20.76 -16.19 -5.38
C ASN A 438 -21.78 -16.30 -4.25
N GLU A 439 -21.40 -16.99 -3.17
CA GLU A 439 -22.21 -17.08 -1.94
C GLU A 439 -22.39 -15.73 -1.26
N ARG A 440 -21.38 -14.89 -1.33
CA ARG A 440 -21.34 -13.57 -0.69
C ARG A 440 -20.79 -12.54 -1.67
N THR A 441 -21.51 -11.44 -1.81
CA THR A 441 -21.11 -10.31 -2.65
C THR A 441 -21.29 -9.02 -1.86
N PHE A 442 -20.18 -8.28 -1.63
CA PHE A 442 -20.26 -6.93 -1.08
C PHE A 442 -20.23 -5.91 -2.21
N VAL A 443 -21.14 -4.93 -2.14
CA VAL A 443 -21.27 -3.89 -3.15
C VAL A 443 -21.21 -2.51 -2.51
N LEU A 444 -20.20 -1.71 -2.89
CA LEU A 444 -20.14 -0.30 -2.57
C LEU A 444 -20.98 0.49 -3.56
N VAL A 445 -21.86 1.33 -3.06
CA VAL A 445 -22.83 2.10 -3.85
C VAL A 445 -22.74 3.59 -3.55
N SER A 446 -23.18 4.45 -4.49
CA SER A 446 -23.13 5.91 -4.33
C SER A 446 -24.23 6.47 -3.42
N GLY A 447 -25.27 5.70 -3.16
CA GLY A 447 -26.40 6.13 -2.35
C GLY A 447 -27.68 5.36 -2.66
N ARG A 448 -28.81 5.95 -2.28
CA ARG A 448 -30.16 5.36 -2.38
C ARG A 448 -30.50 4.81 -3.77
N ASP A 449 -30.25 5.58 -4.82
CA ASP A 449 -30.64 5.20 -6.19
C ASP A 449 -29.92 3.94 -6.66
N ASP A 450 -28.65 3.78 -6.29
CA ASP A 450 -27.90 2.56 -6.61
C ASP A 450 -28.41 1.35 -5.81
N VAL A 451 -28.83 1.56 -4.54
CA VAL A 451 -29.47 0.49 -3.75
C VAL A 451 -30.73 0.00 -4.43
N GLN A 452 -31.59 0.90 -4.92
CA GLN A 452 -32.81 0.56 -5.65
C GLN A 452 -32.50 -0.21 -6.95
N ARG A 453 -31.51 0.23 -7.72
CA ARG A 453 -31.06 -0.48 -8.94
C ARG A 453 -30.55 -1.88 -8.62
N VAL A 454 -29.66 -2.02 -7.63
CA VAL A 454 -29.15 -3.34 -7.22
C VAL A 454 -30.29 -4.25 -6.77
N SER A 455 -31.25 -3.74 -6.02
CA SER A 455 -32.41 -4.50 -5.59
C SER A 455 -33.28 -4.98 -6.78
N ALA A 456 -33.46 -4.13 -7.80
CA ALA A 456 -34.17 -4.49 -9.03
C ALA A 456 -33.40 -5.57 -9.80
N TRP A 457 -32.08 -5.41 -9.99
CA TRP A 457 -31.24 -6.41 -10.68
C TRP A 457 -31.21 -7.77 -9.98
N VAL A 458 -31.22 -7.78 -8.64
CA VAL A 458 -31.34 -9.02 -7.86
C VAL A 458 -32.72 -9.65 -8.03
N SER A 459 -33.79 -8.84 -8.12
CA SER A 459 -35.15 -9.32 -8.38
C SER A 459 -35.26 -9.92 -9.78
N ASP A 460 -34.61 -9.35 -10.80
CA ASP A 460 -34.56 -9.91 -12.16
C ASP A 460 -33.87 -11.27 -12.17
N ILE A 461 -32.78 -11.45 -11.40
CA ILE A 461 -32.11 -12.75 -11.26
C ILE A 461 -33.10 -13.80 -10.72
N LYS A 462 -33.91 -13.44 -9.72
CA LYS A 462 -34.92 -14.31 -9.12
C LYS A 462 -36.04 -14.68 -10.13
N ALA A 463 -36.48 -13.69 -10.91
CA ALA A 463 -37.58 -13.89 -11.89
C ALA A 463 -37.16 -14.72 -13.12
N GLY A 464 -35.89 -14.60 -13.54
CA GLY A 464 -35.35 -15.33 -14.71
C GLY A 464 -35.18 -16.83 -14.49
N CYS A 465 -35.32 -17.32 -13.27
CA CYS A 465 -35.20 -18.74 -12.92
C CYS A 465 -36.54 -19.46 -12.95
N SER A 466 -37.17 -19.53 -14.11
CA SER A 466 -38.39 -20.27 -14.35
C SER A 466 -38.07 -21.74 -14.62
N GLY A 467 -38.20 -22.57 -13.61
CA GLY A 467 -38.09 -24.02 -13.64
C GLY A 467 -37.81 -24.58 -12.26
N ASP A 468 -38.21 -25.79 -11.93
CA ASP A 468 -38.09 -26.51 -10.65
C ASP A 468 -36.66 -26.63 -10.07
N SER A 469 -35.68 -25.88 -10.60
CA SER A 469 -34.39 -25.67 -9.97
C SER A 469 -34.60 -24.72 -8.81
N VAL A 470 -34.65 -25.25 -7.62
CA VAL A 470 -34.70 -24.56 -6.37
C VAL A 470 -33.51 -23.60 -6.30
N MET A 471 -33.64 -22.36 -6.80
CA MET A 471 -32.72 -21.33 -6.50
C MET A 471 -32.79 -21.06 -4.99
N GLY A 472 -31.64 -21.07 -4.36
CA GLY A 472 -31.53 -20.68 -2.96
C GLY A 472 -32.07 -19.26 -2.75
N SER A 473 -32.40 -18.92 -1.52
CA SER A 473 -32.85 -17.58 -1.21
C SER A 473 -31.70 -16.59 -1.44
N ILE A 474 -31.90 -15.60 -2.32
CA ILE A 474 -30.97 -14.46 -2.40
C ILE A 474 -31.49 -13.39 -1.44
N ARG A 475 -30.64 -12.99 -0.49
CA ARG A 475 -30.96 -11.96 0.51
C ARG A 475 -30.03 -10.78 0.34
N ILE A 476 -30.54 -9.57 0.56
CA ILE A 476 -29.75 -8.34 0.55
C ILE A 476 -29.75 -7.80 1.98
N ILE A 477 -28.59 -7.53 2.52
CA ILE A 477 -28.40 -6.82 3.79
C ILE A 477 -27.81 -5.46 3.44
N ALA A 478 -28.45 -4.39 3.88
CA ALA A 478 -28.00 -3.03 3.65
C ALA A 478 -27.48 -2.41 4.95
N GLY A 479 -26.23 -1.99 4.94
CA GLY A 479 -25.64 -1.15 5.96
C GLY A 479 -25.77 0.31 5.56
N TYR A 480 -26.50 1.10 6.34
CA TYR A 480 -26.71 2.52 6.18
C TYR A 480 -25.93 3.28 7.24
N ASN A 481 -25.18 4.32 6.84
CA ASN A 481 -24.40 5.19 7.70
C ASN A 481 -23.61 4.44 8.78
N LEU A 482 -22.90 3.37 8.38
CA LEU A 482 -22.16 2.51 9.28
C LEU A 482 -21.18 3.32 10.14
N GLY A 483 -21.18 3.06 11.47
CA GLY A 483 -20.35 3.74 12.44
C GLY A 483 -20.84 5.13 12.88
N TYR A 484 -21.93 5.67 12.32
CA TYR A 484 -22.56 6.92 12.73
C TYR A 484 -23.71 6.65 13.73
N ASP A 485 -24.20 7.71 14.39
CA ASP A 485 -25.27 7.59 15.41
C ASP A 485 -26.62 7.11 14.84
N ASP A 486 -26.85 7.32 13.55
CA ASP A 486 -28.04 6.90 12.82
C ASP A 486 -27.82 5.59 12.02
N GLU A 487 -26.79 4.82 12.37
CA GLU A 487 -26.49 3.51 11.77
C GLU A 487 -27.73 2.61 11.73
N LYS A 488 -27.95 1.99 10.59
CA LYS A 488 -28.95 0.93 10.42
C LYS A 488 -28.42 -0.20 9.56
N ILE A 489 -28.61 -1.41 10.04
CA ILE A 489 -28.36 -2.63 9.29
C ILE A 489 -29.69 -3.35 9.14
N THR A 490 -30.16 -3.44 7.90
CA THR A 490 -31.51 -3.97 7.61
C THR A 490 -31.44 -5.02 6.50
N GLU A 491 -32.30 -6.04 6.58
CA GLU A 491 -32.63 -6.87 5.43
C GLU A 491 -33.84 -6.23 4.73
N PRO A 492 -33.68 -5.61 3.56
CA PRO A 492 -34.82 -5.06 2.87
C PRO A 492 -35.72 -6.21 2.42
N ALA A 493 -36.97 -6.17 2.82
CA ALA A 493 -38.01 -6.90 2.12
C ALA A 493 -37.98 -6.48 0.65
N ALA A 494 -38.27 -7.39 -0.28
CA ALA A 494 -38.14 -7.21 -1.72
C ALA A 494 -38.89 -5.99 -2.33
N SER A 495 -39.47 -5.16 -1.50
CA SER A 495 -40.24 -3.97 -1.90
C SER A 495 -40.02 -2.82 -0.91
N GLY A 496 -39.01 -2.01 -1.12
CA GLY A 496 -39.18 -0.58 -0.88
C GLY A 496 -38.67 0.03 0.43
N ASP A 497 -38.44 -0.66 1.51
CA ASP A 497 -38.20 -0.02 2.81
C ASP A 497 -36.78 0.57 3.06
N ILE A 498 -35.77 0.25 2.24
CA ILE A 498 -34.47 0.94 2.28
C ILE A 498 -34.54 2.33 1.64
N ALA A 499 -35.59 2.60 0.92
CA ALA A 499 -35.71 3.69 -0.05
C ALA A 499 -35.91 5.09 0.56
N GLY A 500 -35.86 5.26 1.90
CA GLY A 500 -36.30 6.52 2.53
C GLY A 500 -35.22 7.59 2.71
N GLN A 501 -33.94 7.26 2.79
CA GLN A 501 -32.93 8.17 3.31
C GLN A 501 -31.74 8.35 2.35
N ASN A 502 -31.30 9.60 2.16
CA ASN A 502 -30.03 9.89 1.51
C ASN A 502 -28.91 9.65 2.51
N GLY A 503 -27.90 8.87 2.13
CA GLY A 503 -26.79 8.54 3.00
C GLY A 503 -25.81 7.58 2.33
N LEU A 504 -24.91 7.03 3.14
CA LEU A 504 -23.91 6.08 2.69
C LEU A 504 -24.44 4.66 2.85
N TYR A 505 -24.28 3.89 1.80
CA TYR A 505 -24.71 2.49 1.79
C TYR A 505 -23.58 1.55 1.41
N THR A 506 -23.54 0.42 2.09
CA THR A 506 -22.77 -0.76 1.69
C THR A 506 -23.71 -1.96 1.73
N LEU A 507 -23.74 -2.74 0.65
CA LEU A 507 -24.64 -3.88 0.55
C LEU A 507 -23.84 -5.19 0.72
N LEU A 508 -24.45 -6.14 1.42
CA LEU A 508 -24.06 -7.54 1.43
C LEU A 508 -25.19 -8.36 0.82
N ILE A 509 -24.89 -9.06 -0.26
CA ILE A 509 -25.83 -9.93 -0.94
C ILE A 509 -25.40 -11.38 -0.70
N LEU A 510 -26.31 -12.16 -0.15
CA LEU A 510 -26.12 -13.57 0.18
C LEU A 510 -26.89 -14.42 -0.83
N ASN A 511 -26.22 -15.41 -1.43
CA ASN A 511 -26.80 -16.38 -2.33
C ASN A 511 -26.49 -17.80 -1.81
N ASP A 512 -27.50 -18.50 -1.31
CA ASP A 512 -27.33 -19.81 -0.68
C ASP A 512 -26.95 -20.92 -1.70
N ARG A 513 -27.16 -20.68 -3.00
CA ARG A 513 -26.88 -21.63 -4.08
C ARG A 513 -26.30 -20.91 -5.31
N PRO A 514 -25.02 -20.50 -5.26
CA PRO A 514 -24.38 -19.85 -6.38
C PRO A 514 -24.26 -20.80 -7.59
N GLU A 515 -24.44 -20.22 -8.76
CA GLU A 515 -24.24 -20.91 -10.01
C GLU A 515 -22.75 -21.18 -10.26
N ARG A 516 -22.44 -22.32 -10.83
CA ARG A 516 -21.08 -22.55 -11.35
C ARG A 516 -20.95 -21.88 -12.71
N LYS A 517 -20.08 -20.87 -12.77
CA LYS A 517 -19.82 -20.14 -14.02
C LYS A 517 -19.27 -21.10 -15.10
N ARG A 518 -19.83 -21.01 -16.30
CA ARG A 518 -19.25 -21.68 -17.48
C ARG A 518 -17.92 -20.96 -17.82
N LEU A 519 -16.84 -21.71 -17.92
CA LEU A 519 -15.50 -21.17 -18.16
C LEU A 519 -15.09 -21.12 -19.63
N VAL A 520 -15.88 -21.77 -20.50
CA VAL A 520 -15.62 -21.90 -21.96
C VAL A 520 -16.87 -21.54 -22.74
N PRO A 521 -16.76 -21.02 -23.97
CA PRO A 521 -17.88 -20.85 -24.86
C PRO A 521 -18.47 -22.21 -25.29
N GLY A 522 -19.63 -22.21 -25.89
CA GLY A 522 -20.27 -23.41 -26.42
C GLY A 522 -21.67 -23.66 -25.87
N ILE A 523 -22.49 -22.63 -25.79
CA ILE A 523 -23.93 -22.71 -25.51
C ILE A 523 -24.60 -23.51 -26.66
N CYS A 524 -25.50 -24.43 -26.31
CA CYS A 524 -26.23 -25.19 -27.35
C CYS A 524 -27.11 -24.26 -28.18
N ASP A 525 -27.22 -24.54 -29.49
CA ASP A 525 -27.97 -23.69 -30.40
C ASP A 525 -29.46 -23.59 -30.02
N GLU A 526 -30.01 -24.64 -29.36
CA GLU A 526 -31.39 -24.69 -28.86
C GLU A 526 -31.67 -23.78 -27.69
N GLU A 527 -30.62 -23.37 -26.98
CA GLU A 527 -30.76 -22.44 -25.87
C GLU A 527 -31.00 -20.99 -26.33
N PHE A 528 -30.63 -20.65 -27.57
CA PHE A 528 -30.91 -19.35 -28.15
C PHE A 528 -32.32 -19.22 -28.69
N ARG A 529 -32.94 -18.02 -28.56
CA ARG A 529 -34.10 -17.63 -29.35
C ARG A 529 -33.63 -17.47 -30.79
N ARG A 530 -34.27 -18.18 -31.71
CA ARG A 530 -33.90 -18.22 -33.15
C ARG A 530 -35.12 -18.26 -34.04
N ASP A 531 -34.96 -17.78 -35.25
CA ASP A 531 -35.91 -17.86 -36.34
C ASP A 531 -35.24 -18.52 -37.56
N MET A 532 -35.95 -19.35 -38.30
CA MET A 532 -35.41 -20.02 -39.50
C MET A 532 -34.89 -19.06 -40.59
N LYS A 533 -35.38 -17.81 -40.58
CA LYS A 533 -35.01 -16.77 -41.55
C LYS A 533 -33.86 -15.91 -41.12
N VAL A 534 -33.40 -16.04 -39.86
CA VAL A 534 -32.26 -15.28 -39.31
C VAL A 534 -31.09 -16.25 -39.14
N PRO A 535 -29.99 -16.03 -39.86
CA PRO A 535 -28.80 -16.86 -39.72
C PRO A 535 -28.23 -16.79 -38.30
N MET A 536 -27.71 -17.96 -37.83
CA MET A 536 -27.00 -18.03 -36.54
C MET A 536 -25.74 -18.85 -36.73
N THR A 537 -24.61 -18.36 -36.24
CA THR A 537 -23.37 -19.10 -36.21
C THR A 537 -23.52 -20.32 -35.30
N LYS A 538 -23.30 -21.53 -35.86
CA LYS A 538 -23.46 -22.80 -35.14
C LYS A 538 -22.43 -22.96 -34.04
N LYS A 539 -22.78 -23.72 -32.99
CA LYS A 539 -22.00 -23.91 -31.77
C LYS A 539 -20.51 -24.15 -32.04
N GLU A 540 -20.16 -25.11 -32.87
CA GLU A 540 -18.80 -25.54 -33.12
C GLU A 540 -17.98 -24.42 -33.83
N ILE A 541 -18.61 -23.74 -34.80
CA ILE A 541 -17.99 -22.59 -35.50
C ILE A 541 -17.89 -21.39 -34.56
N ARG A 542 -18.89 -21.15 -33.72
CA ARG A 542 -18.94 -20.09 -32.77
C ARG A 542 -17.80 -20.20 -31.73
N VAL A 543 -17.59 -21.42 -31.19
CA VAL A 543 -16.47 -21.70 -30.25
C VAL A 543 -15.12 -21.40 -30.89
N ALA A 544 -14.94 -21.91 -32.15
CA ALA A 544 -13.69 -21.66 -32.87
C ALA A 544 -13.49 -20.18 -33.18
N ALA A 545 -14.54 -19.47 -33.61
CA ALA A 545 -14.48 -18.03 -33.90
C ALA A 545 -14.11 -17.21 -32.64
N ILE A 546 -14.75 -17.50 -31.50
CA ILE A 546 -14.46 -16.80 -30.22
C ILE A 546 -13.03 -17.10 -29.77
N SER A 547 -12.55 -18.33 -29.91
CA SER A 547 -11.15 -18.68 -29.61
C SER A 547 -10.17 -17.91 -30.50
N SER A 548 -10.50 -17.77 -31.80
CA SER A 548 -9.64 -17.04 -32.76
C SER A 548 -9.63 -15.53 -32.55
N LEU A 549 -10.61 -14.99 -31.85
CA LEU A 549 -10.63 -13.55 -31.48
C LEU A 549 -9.53 -13.19 -30.45
N GLU A 550 -8.97 -14.14 -29.71
CA GLU A 550 -7.96 -13.90 -28.68
C GLU A 550 -8.39 -12.86 -27.63
N ILE A 551 -9.64 -12.91 -27.22
CA ILE A 551 -10.25 -11.94 -26.29
C ILE A 551 -9.51 -11.94 -24.95
N ARG A 552 -9.19 -10.76 -24.42
CA ARG A 552 -8.56 -10.56 -23.13
C ARG A 552 -9.49 -9.77 -22.18
N SER A 553 -9.17 -9.75 -20.90
CA SER A 553 -9.88 -8.93 -19.93
C SER A 553 -9.91 -7.45 -20.35
N GLY A 554 -11.07 -6.83 -20.23
CA GLY A 554 -11.28 -5.44 -20.64
C GLY A 554 -11.42 -5.21 -22.15
N ALA A 555 -11.52 -6.27 -22.95
CA ALA A 555 -11.68 -6.15 -24.41
C ALA A 555 -12.96 -5.40 -24.80
N VAL A 556 -12.88 -4.68 -25.92
CA VAL A 556 -14.02 -4.12 -26.64
C VAL A 556 -14.24 -4.96 -27.90
N VAL A 557 -15.33 -5.70 -27.95
CA VAL A 557 -15.64 -6.62 -29.04
C VAL A 557 -16.72 -6.01 -29.92
N TYR A 558 -16.48 -6.00 -31.23
CA TYR A 558 -17.52 -5.69 -32.22
C TYR A 558 -18.01 -6.98 -32.88
N ASP A 559 -19.32 -7.25 -32.80
CA ASP A 559 -19.99 -8.37 -33.49
C ASP A 559 -20.80 -7.78 -34.67
N ILE A 560 -20.23 -7.81 -35.86
CA ILE A 560 -20.80 -7.19 -37.07
C ILE A 560 -21.62 -8.23 -37.86
N GLY A 561 -22.90 -7.89 -38.07
CA GLY A 561 -23.88 -8.83 -38.59
C GLY A 561 -24.26 -9.87 -37.53
N SER A 562 -24.59 -9.36 -36.36
CA SER A 562 -24.74 -10.13 -35.11
C SER A 562 -25.86 -11.18 -35.19
N GLY A 563 -26.86 -10.98 -36.07
CA GLY A 563 -27.97 -11.92 -36.26
C GLY A 563 -28.76 -12.13 -34.98
N THR A 564 -28.75 -13.37 -34.48
CA THR A 564 -29.38 -13.71 -33.18
C THR A 564 -28.58 -13.26 -31.96
N GLY A 565 -27.41 -12.69 -32.13
CA GLY A 565 -26.52 -12.27 -31.04
C GLY A 565 -25.71 -13.41 -30.38
N SER A 566 -25.62 -14.56 -31.02
CA SER A 566 -25.00 -15.73 -30.39
C SER A 566 -23.50 -15.56 -30.11
N ILE A 567 -22.75 -14.90 -30.99
CA ILE A 567 -21.34 -14.53 -30.76
C ILE A 567 -21.28 -13.47 -29.65
N ALA A 568 -22.06 -12.38 -29.77
CA ALA A 568 -22.08 -11.28 -28.81
C ALA A 568 -22.35 -11.79 -27.37
N VAL A 569 -23.38 -12.61 -27.19
CA VAL A 569 -23.75 -13.18 -25.88
C VAL A 569 -22.61 -14.01 -25.30
N GLU A 570 -22.04 -14.95 -26.08
CA GLU A 570 -20.97 -15.80 -25.55
C GLU A 570 -19.67 -15.05 -25.28
N CYS A 571 -19.32 -14.03 -26.08
CA CYS A 571 -18.19 -13.13 -25.76
C CYS A 571 -18.43 -12.37 -24.44
N ALA A 572 -19.63 -11.84 -24.25
CA ALA A 572 -19.99 -11.11 -23.05
C ALA A 572 -19.98 -11.97 -21.77
N MET A 573 -20.33 -13.26 -21.90
CA MET A 573 -20.35 -14.22 -20.78
C MET A 573 -18.95 -14.64 -20.33
N LEU A 574 -17.90 -14.42 -21.12
CA LEU A 574 -16.51 -14.72 -20.70
C LEU A 574 -16.12 -13.88 -19.49
N SER A 575 -16.43 -12.58 -19.52
CA SER A 575 -16.19 -11.68 -18.39
C SER A 575 -17.13 -10.47 -18.43
N PRO A 576 -17.64 -10.00 -17.31
CA PRO A 576 -18.43 -8.77 -17.24
C PRO A 576 -17.61 -7.50 -17.55
N ASP A 577 -16.26 -7.61 -17.59
CA ASP A 577 -15.36 -6.51 -17.98
C ASP A 577 -15.31 -6.30 -19.50
N ILE A 578 -15.74 -7.29 -20.29
CA ILE A 578 -15.78 -7.21 -21.75
C ILE A 578 -16.99 -6.36 -22.16
N LYS A 579 -16.79 -5.42 -23.08
CA LYS A 579 -17.88 -4.70 -23.75
C LYS A 579 -18.10 -5.28 -25.12
N VAL A 580 -19.33 -5.59 -25.47
CA VAL A 580 -19.67 -6.12 -26.78
C VAL A 580 -20.67 -5.19 -27.47
N TYR A 581 -20.26 -4.60 -28.58
CA TYR A 581 -21.14 -3.84 -29.45
C TYR A 581 -21.62 -4.77 -30.57
N ALA A 582 -22.93 -5.02 -30.60
CA ALA A 582 -23.56 -5.96 -31.53
C ALA A 582 -24.33 -5.19 -32.63
N PHE A 583 -23.77 -5.17 -33.82
CA PHE A 583 -24.28 -4.39 -34.96
C PHE A 583 -25.21 -5.28 -35.84
N GLU A 584 -26.43 -4.83 -36.02
CA GLU A 584 -27.41 -5.57 -36.83
C GLU A 584 -28.36 -4.59 -37.55
N CYS A 585 -28.59 -4.81 -38.82
CA CYS A 585 -29.46 -3.97 -39.67
C CYS A 585 -30.87 -4.57 -39.93
N ASN A 586 -31.05 -5.85 -39.66
CA ASN A 586 -32.34 -6.52 -39.88
C ASN A 586 -33.21 -6.44 -38.63
N GLU A 587 -34.39 -5.80 -38.69
CA GLU A 587 -35.29 -5.59 -37.55
C GLU A 587 -35.68 -6.88 -36.82
N LYS A 588 -35.89 -8.02 -37.55
CA LYS A 588 -36.24 -9.30 -36.93
C LYS A 588 -35.04 -9.85 -36.14
N ALA A 589 -33.84 -9.69 -36.67
CA ALA A 589 -32.62 -10.14 -36.02
C ALA A 589 -32.32 -9.25 -34.79
N GLN A 590 -32.53 -7.95 -34.88
CA GLN A 590 -32.39 -6.99 -33.74
C GLN A 590 -33.33 -7.42 -32.58
N LYS A 591 -34.56 -7.81 -32.88
CA LYS A 591 -35.47 -8.30 -31.84
C LYS A 591 -34.95 -9.57 -31.17
N LEU A 592 -34.48 -10.57 -31.94
CA LEU A 592 -33.92 -11.81 -31.43
C LEU A 592 -32.64 -11.55 -30.62
N LEU A 593 -31.78 -10.62 -31.08
CA LEU A 593 -30.60 -10.19 -30.35
C LEU A 593 -30.97 -9.68 -28.97
N ARG A 594 -31.93 -8.75 -28.86
CA ARG A 594 -32.38 -8.20 -27.57
C ARG A 594 -33.01 -9.26 -26.68
N GLU A 595 -33.83 -10.15 -27.22
CA GLU A 595 -34.44 -11.29 -26.49
C GLU A 595 -33.34 -12.23 -25.92
N ASN A 596 -32.27 -12.48 -26.68
CA ASN A 596 -31.15 -13.32 -26.21
C ASN A 596 -30.30 -12.57 -25.17
N ILE A 597 -30.02 -11.29 -25.33
CA ILE A 597 -29.36 -10.49 -24.32
C ILE A 597 -30.10 -10.58 -22.96
N GLU A 598 -31.41 -10.40 -22.98
CA GLU A 598 -32.26 -10.50 -21.79
C GLU A 598 -32.24 -11.93 -21.21
N ARG A 599 -32.43 -12.96 -22.06
CA ARG A 599 -32.46 -14.36 -21.67
C ARG A 599 -31.21 -14.83 -20.97
N PHE A 600 -30.04 -14.42 -21.46
CA PHE A 600 -28.73 -14.76 -20.88
C PHE A 600 -28.23 -13.76 -19.85
N GLY A 601 -28.94 -12.63 -19.65
CA GLY A 601 -28.58 -11.59 -18.67
C GLY A 601 -27.24 -10.93 -18.97
N THR A 602 -26.89 -10.79 -20.26
CA THR A 602 -25.62 -10.20 -20.70
C THR A 602 -25.77 -8.70 -20.89
N ALA A 603 -25.91 -7.95 -19.78
CA ALA A 603 -26.10 -6.49 -19.80
C ALA A 603 -24.92 -5.73 -20.42
N ASN A 604 -23.74 -6.35 -20.53
CA ASN A 604 -22.55 -5.82 -21.19
C ASN A 604 -22.54 -6.00 -22.73
N VAL A 605 -23.66 -6.44 -23.32
CA VAL A 605 -23.91 -6.38 -24.77
C VAL A 605 -24.70 -5.15 -25.10
N TYR A 606 -24.19 -4.34 -26.00
CA TYR A 606 -24.77 -3.06 -26.46
C TYR A 606 -25.26 -3.22 -27.91
N PRO A 607 -26.56 -3.43 -28.14
CA PRO A 607 -27.08 -3.53 -29.50
C PRO A 607 -27.02 -2.18 -30.21
N VAL A 608 -26.50 -2.19 -31.43
CA VAL A 608 -26.39 -1.02 -32.32
C VAL A 608 -27.16 -1.34 -33.60
N ASP A 609 -28.26 -0.63 -33.82
CA ASP A 609 -29.13 -0.82 -34.98
C ASP A 609 -28.55 -0.04 -36.17
N GLY A 610 -28.35 -0.75 -37.28
CA GLY A 610 -27.85 -0.15 -38.53
C GLY A 610 -26.88 -1.04 -39.27
N MET A 611 -26.38 -0.51 -40.38
CA MET A 611 -25.50 -1.24 -41.29
C MET A 611 -24.05 -0.73 -41.12
N ALA A 612 -23.10 -1.66 -40.97
CA ALA A 612 -21.68 -1.37 -41.04
C ALA A 612 -21.25 -1.21 -42.52
N PRO A 613 -20.34 -0.27 -42.82
CA PRO A 613 -19.48 0.50 -41.91
C PRO A 613 -20.06 1.79 -41.33
N GLU A 614 -21.25 2.22 -41.76
CA GLU A 614 -21.81 3.55 -41.46
C GLU A 614 -22.01 3.78 -39.95
N VAL A 615 -22.43 2.74 -39.23
CA VAL A 615 -22.72 2.82 -37.78
C VAL A 615 -21.47 2.64 -36.90
N LEU A 616 -20.32 2.31 -37.45
CA LEU A 616 -19.09 2.07 -36.65
C LEU A 616 -18.49 3.36 -36.04
N ASP A 617 -18.92 4.55 -36.54
CA ASP A 617 -18.50 5.88 -36.03
C ASP A 617 -19.51 6.50 -35.07
N THR A 618 -20.52 5.77 -34.65
CA THR A 618 -21.54 6.31 -33.74
C THR A 618 -20.86 6.88 -32.50
N GLU A 619 -21.22 8.10 -32.16
CA GLU A 619 -20.66 8.80 -30.99
C GLU A 619 -20.89 7.98 -29.73
N GLY A 620 -19.84 7.83 -28.89
CA GLY A 620 -19.88 7.08 -27.65
C GLY A 620 -19.47 5.62 -27.76
N LEU A 621 -19.16 5.10 -28.96
CA LEU A 621 -18.58 3.78 -29.11
C LEU A 621 -17.08 3.82 -28.77
N GLU A 622 -16.62 2.85 -27.99
CA GLU A 622 -15.19 2.66 -27.73
C GLU A 622 -14.53 1.93 -28.91
N PRO A 623 -13.32 2.28 -29.33
CA PRO A 623 -12.61 1.59 -30.42
C PRO A 623 -12.47 0.08 -30.12
N PRO A 624 -12.72 -0.80 -31.12
CA PRO A 624 -12.69 -2.23 -30.91
C PRO A 624 -11.27 -2.75 -30.71
N THR A 625 -11.07 -3.71 -29.82
CA THR A 625 -9.86 -4.52 -29.73
C THR A 625 -9.98 -5.80 -30.55
N ASN A 626 -11.18 -6.32 -30.69
CA ASN A 626 -11.49 -7.59 -31.35
C ASN A 626 -12.77 -7.44 -32.16
N VAL A 627 -12.82 -7.93 -33.37
CA VAL A 627 -13.96 -7.80 -34.25
C VAL A 627 -14.31 -9.14 -34.87
N PHE A 628 -15.57 -9.57 -34.75
CA PHE A 628 -16.12 -10.67 -35.50
C PHE A 628 -17.02 -10.11 -36.61
N ILE A 629 -16.83 -10.62 -37.83
CA ILE A 629 -17.67 -10.28 -38.99
C ILE A 629 -18.40 -11.54 -39.42
N GLY A 630 -19.68 -11.65 -39.05
CA GLY A 630 -20.59 -12.76 -39.45
C GLY A 630 -21.33 -12.48 -40.75
N GLY A 631 -21.47 -11.21 -41.13
CA GLY A 631 -22.13 -10.77 -42.35
C GLY A 631 -21.78 -9.32 -42.72
N SER A 632 -21.39 -9.07 -43.96
CA SER A 632 -20.93 -7.75 -44.42
C SER A 632 -21.85 -7.13 -45.49
N LYS A 633 -22.81 -7.81 -45.99
CA LYS A 633 -23.67 -7.37 -47.10
C LYS A 633 -22.93 -6.76 -48.28
N GLY A 634 -21.75 -7.31 -48.58
CA GLY A 634 -20.91 -6.86 -49.68
C GLY A 634 -19.97 -5.72 -49.37
N GLN A 635 -19.93 -5.20 -48.14
CA GLN A 635 -19.08 -4.07 -47.72
C GLN A 635 -17.84 -4.49 -46.90
N LEU A 636 -17.36 -5.73 -47.10
CA LEU A 636 -16.31 -6.32 -46.27
C LEU A 636 -15.06 -5.47 -46.16
N GLU A 637 -14.53 -5.00 -47.30
CA GLU A 637 -13.31 -4.21 -47.37
C GLU A 637 -13.45 -2.87 -46.63
N ALA A 638 -14.57 -2.18 -46.85
CA ALA A 638 -14.85 -0.92 -46.17
C ALA A 638 -15.01 -1.08 -44.64
N ILE A 639 -15.59 -2.21 -44.19
CA ILE A 639 -15.69 -2.54 -42.76
C ILE A 639 -14.30 -2.77 -42.15
N VAL A 640 -13.47 -3.62 -42.80
CA VAL A 640 -12.12 -3.92 -42.32
C VAL A 640 -11.25 -2.66 -42.24
N GLU A 641 -11.27 -1.85 -43.32
CA GLU A 641 -10.55 -0.58 -43.37
C GLU A 641 -11.01 0.37 -42.25
N LYS A 642 -12.30 0.47 -42.02
CA LYS A 642 -12.88 1.31 -40.98
C LYS A 642 -12.47 0.86 -39.59
N VAL A 643 -12.51 -0.44 -39.32
CA VAL A 643 -12.09 -1.03 -38.05
C VAL A 643 -10.63 -0.65 -37.76
N TRP A 644 -9.74 -0.82 -38.72
CA TRP A 644 -8.32 -0.50 -38.53
C TRP A 644 -8.01 1.00 -38.49
N LYS A 645 -8.91 1.84 -38.96
CA LYS A 645 -8.85 3.30 -38.71
C LYS A 645 -9.20 3.62 -37.25
N LEU A 646 -10.15 2.88 -36.65
CA LEU A 646 -10.53 3.05 -35.24
C LEU A 646 -9.46 2.46 -34.29
N ASN A 647 -8.93 1.31 -34.62
CA ASN A 647 -7.83 0.66 -33.88
C ASN A 647 -6.96 -0.17 -34.82
N PRO A 648 -5.75 0.26 -35.17
CA PRO A 648 -4.83 -0.47 -36.05
C PRO A 648 -4.44 -1.87 -35.55
N GLU A 649 -4.48 -2.10 -34.23
CA GLU A 649 -4.09 -3.38 -33.59
C GLU A 649 -5.28 -4.34 -33.42
N ALA A 650 -6.47 -3.99 -33.90
CA ALA A 650 -7.65 -4.84 -33.75
C ALA A 650 -7.49 -6.19 -34.47
N VAL A 651 -7.77 -7.26 -33.74
CA VAL A 651 -7.86 -8.62 -34.31
C VAL A 651 -9.22 -8.79 -34.97
N ILE A 652 -9.25 -9.14 -36.25
CA ILE A 652 -10.47 -9.30 -37.01
C ILE A 652 -10.65 -10.77 -37.39
N VAL A 653 -11.78 -11.39 -37.01
CA VAL A 653 -12.15 -12.72 -37.35
C VAL A 653 -13.37 -12.68 -38.27
N ILE A 654 -13.28 -13.29 -39.45
CA ILE A 654 -14.31 -13.26 -40.47
C ILE A 654 -14.80 -14.70 -40.71
N SER A 655 -16.12 -14.91 -40.71
CA SER A 655 -16.73 -16.16 -41.07
C SER A 655 -17.23 -16.09 -42.52
N ALA A 656 -16.68 -16.94 -43.40
CA ALA A 656 -17.07 -17.02 -44.80
C ALA A 656 -17.58 -18.43 -45.15
N VAL A 657 -18.65 -18.48 -45.90
CA VAL A 657 -19.27 -19.73 -46.38
C VAL A 657 -19.20 -19.87 -47.90
N THR A 658 -18.78 -18.82 -48.61
CA THR A 658 -18.65 -18.82 -50.07
C THR A 658 -17.19 -18.56 -50.49
N LEU A 659 -16.83 -19.09 -51.66
CA LEU A 659 -15.49 -18.90 -52.24
C LEU A 659 -15.24 -17.44 -52.65
N GLU A 660 -16.29 -16.73 -53.07
CA GLU A 660 -16.23 -15.33 -53.45
C GLU A 660 -15.83 -14.45 -52.22
N THR A 661 -16.43 -14.75 -51.07
CA THR A 661 -16.07 -14.03 -49.81
C THR A 661 -14.65 -14.38 -49.40
N LEU A 662 -14.24 -15.64 -49.50
CA LEU A 662 -12.88 -16.08 -49.21
C LEU A 662 -11.87 -15.37 -50.11
N ALA A 663 -12.13 -15.30 -51.41
CA ALA A 663 -11.25 -14.60 -52.38
C ALA A 663 -11.09 -13.10 -52.05
N ARG A 664 -12.16 -12.44 -51.58
CA ARG A 664 -12.09 -11.04 -51.14
C ARG A 664 -11.24 -10.89 -49.86
N ILE A 665 -11.36 -11.83 -48.90
CA ILE A 665 -10.56 -11.80 -47.67
C ILE A 665 -9.08 -11.99 -47.97
N THR A 666 -8.73 -12.98 -48.79
CA THR A 666 -7.34 -13.23 -49.18
C THR A 666 -6.74 -12.07 -50.00
N GLY A 667 -7.56 -11.43 -50.84
CA GLY A 667 -7.17 -10.23 -51.58
C GLY A 667 -6.87 -9.01 -50.67
N LEU A 668 -7.44 -8.93 -49.46
CA LEU A 668 -7.08 -7.91 -48.47
C LEU A 668 -5.67 -8.13 -47.90
N ALA A 669 -5.24 -9.39 -47.78
CA ALA A 669 -3.89 -9.72 -47.31
C ALA A 669 -2.79 -9.44 -48.37
N GLU A 670 -3.14 -9.45 -49.64
CA GLU A 670 -2.23 -9.18 -50.74
C GLU A 670 -2.02 -7.67 -50.98
N LYS A 671 -2.97 -6.84 -50.57
CA LYS A 671 -2.84 -5.40 -50.68
C LYS A 671 -2.01 -4.88 -49.51
N SER A 672 -0.83 -4.32 -49.77
CA SER A 672 -0.17 -3.42 -48.82
C SER A 672 -1.15 -2.34 -48.44
N THR A 673 -1.38 -2.14 -47.12
CA THR A 673 -2.18 -1.00 -46.68
C THR A 673 -1.47 0.31 -47.09
N ASP A 674 -2.22 1.36 -47.39
CA ASP A 674 -1.66 2.68 -47.77
C ASP A 674 -0.68 3.21 -46.70
N ASP A 675 -0.77 2.71 -45.46
CA ASP A 675 0.08 3.07 -44.32
C ASP A 675 1.36 2.21 -44.21
N GLY A 676 1.66 1.31 -45.15
CA GLY A 676 2.86 0.48 -45.18
C GLY A 676 2.85 -0.74 -44.25
N HIS A 677 1.72 -1.06 -43.61
CA HIS A 677 1.58 -2.25 -42.77
C HIS A 677 1.23 -3.48 -43.59
N ASN A 678 1.85 -4.62 -43.28
CA ASN A 678 1.51 -5.90 -43.85
C ASN A 678 0.31 -6.50 -43.09
N VAL A 679 -0.60 -7.13 -43.85
CA VAL A 679 -1.75 -7.87 -43.25
C VAL A 679 -1.42 -9.34 -43.24
N ARG A 680 -1.36 -9.92 -42.05
CA ARG A 680 -1.29 -11.39 -41.89
C ARG A 680 -2.72 -11.95 -41.92
N CYS A 681 -2.96 -12.95 -42.80
CA CYS A 681 -4.22 -13.64 -42.93
C CYS A 681 -4.00 -15.13 -42.65
N GLU A 682 -4.67 -15.64 -41.62
CA GLU A 682 -4.72 -17.08 -41.33
C GLU A 682 -6.11 -17.61 -41.71
N VAL A 683 -6.17 -18.68 -42.51
CA VAL A 683 -7.44 -19.28 -42.96
C VAL A 683 -7.54 -20.69 -42.47
N VAL A 684 -8.63 -21.00 -41.76
CA VAL A 684 -8.97 -22.35 -41.30
C VAL A 684 -10.32 -22.75 -41.90
N GLN A 685 -10.34 -23.86 -42.62
CA GLN A 685 -11.59 -24.47 -43.08
C GLN A 685 -12.11 -25.45 -42.04
N MET A 686 -13.35 -25.28 -41.63
CA MET A 686 -14.04 -26.19 -40.70
C MET A 686 -15.20 -26.94 -41.39
N GLN A 687 -15.20 -28.23 -41.21
CA GLN A 687 -16.29 -29.12 -41.68
C GLN A 687 -16.93 -29.80 -40.46
N VAL A 688 -18.20 -29.53 -40.22
CA VAL A 688 -18.96 -30.13 -39.11
C VAL A 688 -19.94 -31.13 -39.65
N ASN A 689 -19.89 -32.35 -39.14
CA ASN A 689 -20.85 -33.40 -39.46
C ASN A 689 -21.57 -33.81 -38.16
N GLN A 690 -22.89 -33.79 -38.19
CA GLN A 690 -23.71 -34.17 -37.05
C GLN A 690 -24.39 -35.48 -37.30
N VAL A 691 -24.57 -36.30 -36.26
CA VAL A 691 -25.37 -37.51 -36.36
C VAL A 691 -26.85 -37.18 -36.20
N ARG A 692 -27.66 -37.62 -37.16
CA ARG A 692 -29.12 -37.48 -37.10
C ARG A 692 -29.77 -38.87 -37.10
N GLN A 693 -30.72 -39.05 -36.22
CA GLN A 693 -31.53 -40.24 -36.22
C GLN A 693 -32.56 -40.21 -37.38
N ALA A 694 -32.56 -41.22 -38.20
CA ALA A 694 -33.53 -41.44 -39.30
C ALA A 694 -34.15 -42.80 -39.12
N GLY A 695 -35.31 -42.85 -38.53
CA GLY A 695 -35.94 -44.11 -38.11
C GLY A 695 -35.11 -44.82 -37.03
N SER A 696 -34.72 -46.07 -37.26
CA SER A 696 -33.84 -46.85 -36.37
C SER A 696 -32.34 -46.65 -36.65
N TYR A 697 -31.97 -45.85 -37.63
CA TYR A 697 -30.59 -45.64 -38.06
C TYR A 697 -30.06 -44.29 -37.64
N HIS A 698 -28.73 -44.20 -37.45
CA HIS A 698 -28.01 -42.98 -37.22
C HIS A 698 -27.20 -42.62 -38.47
N MET A 699 -27.51 -41.50 -39.07
CA MET A 699 -26.88 -41.04 -40.30
C MET A 699 -26.05 -39.76 -40.06
N MET A 700 -24.89 -39.71 -40.71
CA MET A 700 -24.07 -38.47 -40.73
C MET A 700 -24.73 -37.46 -41.65
N GLN A 701 -24.97 -36.26 -41.12
CA GLN A 701 -25.43 -35.10 -41.89
C GLN A 701 -24.31 -34.07 -41.91
N GLY A 702 -23.73 -33.84 -43.08
CA GLY A 702 -22.72 -32.77 -43.29
C GLY A 702 -23.39 -31.39 -43.34
N THR A 703 -22.70 -30.40 -42.80
CA THR A 703 -23.01 -28.98 -43.02
C THR A 703 -22.09 -28.42 -44.11
N ASN A 704 -22.44 -27.27 -44.67
CA ASN A 704 -21.49 -26.57 -45.54
C ASN A 704 -20.19 -26.25 -44.80
N PRO A 705 -19.02 -26.37 -45.46
CA PRO A 705 -17.79 -25.91 -44.88
C PRO A 705 -17.83 -24.40 -44.56
N VAL A 706 -17.20 -24.02 -43.47
CA VAL A 706 -17.07 -22.64 -43.07
C VAL A 706 -15.59 -22.30 -43.01
N PHE A 707 -15.19 -21.16 -43.59
CA PHE A 707 -13.83 -20.63 -43.49
C PHE A 707 -13.81 -19.58 -42.38
N LEU A 708 -12.97 -19.79 -41.40
CA LEU A 708 -12.61 -18.76 -40.41
C LEU A 708 -11.30 -18.15 -40.83
N CYS A 709 -11.32 -16.84 -41.06
CA CYS A 709 -10.18 -16.06 -41.48
C CYS A 709 -9.82 -15.06 -40.38
N VAL A 710 -8.59 -15.11 -39.90
CA VAL A 710 -8.04 -14.18 -38.88
C VAL A 710 -7.14 -13.19 -39.57
N LEU A 711 -7.49 -11.92 -39.48
CA LEU A 711 -6.68 -10.82 -40.01
C LEU A 711 -6.04 -10.02 -38.88
N LYS A 712 -4.73 -9.77 -38.98
CA LYS A 712 -3.94 -8.93 -38.07
C LYS A 712 -3.02 -8.02 -38.90
N ARG A 713 -2.82 -6.78 -38.46
CA ARG A 713 -1.72 -5.95 -38.96
C ARG A 713 -0.41 -6.35 -38.28
N VAL A 714 0.70 -6.41 -39.02
CA VAL A 714 2.03 -6.83 -38.55
C VAL A 714 3.04 -5.72 -38.84
#